data_0cfa58f268f772fb7e86726518c1aa27
#
_entry.id   0cfa58f268f772fb7e86726518c1aa27
#
_cell.length_a   1.000
_cell.length_b   1.000
_cell.length_c   1.000
_cell.angle_alpha   90.00
_cell.angle_beta   90.00
_cell.angle_gamma   90.00
#
_symmetry.space_group_name_H-M   'P 1'
#
loop_
_entity.id
_entity.type
_entity.pdbx_description
1 polymer ?
#
loop_
_entity_poly.entity_id
_entity_poly.type
_entity_poly.pdbx_seq_one_letter_code
_entity_poly.pdbx_strand_id
1 'polypeptide(L)'
;MDDLKVTLLSSPAPDASTLPDASPSSSPPRWSPRIRDFKLRSRHSLPTWMYPPEGETRRLLVPAHSLQATRERLEVPHQQLGEWPSTAICGNDILASVLYSSGIVAAKAGKLTPLAQAFVAFVLYLFRSIYEEAVTAIPLNGGSYNVLLNTTSKRTAAVAATLGIISYLATGVVSGTSALRYLDTQVDVSVVPGTVALLFVFAMLSIVGIAESATVALGIFIAHVATLTLLSGFSLYFAVQHPDIFLANMKTDFPSVNVAGDLVKGNLLTGIFFGYSSAMLGITGFETSAQFVEEQAPGVFRKTLRNMWVFATFYNLLLSFLSLAVLPLEGPGGIYNDKDVVLATMGRVAAGKWLESWVSIDAFIVLAGGVLTSYVGITGLVRRLAFDRVLPAFLTHTNKWRGTNHHIILLFFVLQASLVILLHADASVLAGVFTFAFLGVMALFAFGCMLLKLKREDIPRDVHAPWWSCIFGLVMVLLGLLGNLLGDPAIFTYFALYFVVFASTMFIMLERVFILRILLYIMQQLFPSRSARDGAVEDVEAAKSQGKVKDGSRTGAKGGRTITAVLQEIHLPPIVFFIKTPDLPVLNKAILYVRKNEHTHNLHVVHVSEDADLEEHSSAEVTEADVQRRQLERENVEDMREMTRVFDLTYPKLKIDFVHVCGSSFDTALVHWLSEELRVQPNMMFIRQPGTKHIHQVAALGVRVITG
;
A
#
# COMPACT_ATOMS: atom_id res chain seq x y z
N MET A 1 -30.13 4.89 14.60
CA MET A 1 -31.56 4.93 14.82
C MET A 1 -32.06 3.55 14.51
N ASP A 2 -31.96 2.78 15.41
CA ASP A 2 -32.80 2.06 16.37
C ASP A 2 -33.93 1.27 15.72
N ASP A 3 -34.03 0.06 16.24
CA ASP A 3 -35.10 -0.94 16.08
C ASP A 3 -34.89 -1.99 14.98
N LEU A 4 -34.12 -3.00 15.38
CA LEU A 4 -34.42 -4.41 15.13
C LEU A 4 -33.58 -5.28 16.09
N LYS A 5 -33.99 -5.26 17.37
CA LYS A 5 -33.63 -6.30 18.34
C LYS A 5 -34.38 -7.59 17.98
N VAL A 6 -33.67 -8.55 17.39
CA VAL A 6 -34.18 -9.91 17.31
C VAL A 6 -34.02 -10.57 18.68
N THR A 7 -35.14 -10.81 19.34
CA THR A 7 -35.21 -11.56 20.58
C THR A 7 -34.86 -13.03 20.31
N LEU A 8 -33.69 -13.46 20.73
CA LEU A 8 -33.32 -14.88 20.80
C LEU A 8 -34.04 -15.49 22.01
N LEU A 9 -35.05 -16.28 21.75
CA LEU A 9 -35.69 -17.16 22.74
C LEU A 9 -34.71 -18.26 23.12
N SER A 10 -34.22 -18.24 24.34
CA SER A 10 -33.45 -19.32 24.96
C SER A 10 -34.39 -20.46 25.34
N SER A 11 -34.28 -21.60 24.65
CA SER A 11 -34.83 -22.86 25.09
C SER A 11 -33.84 -23.56 26.03
N PRO A 12 -34.24 -24.18 27.13
CA PRO A 12 -33.36 -24.91 28.02
C PRO A 12 -32.87 -26.20 27.39
N ALA A 13 -31.61 -26.55 27.65
CA ALA A 13 -30.97 -27.77 27.18
C ALA A 13 -31.70 -29.02 27.77
N PRO A 14 -31.91 -30.08 26.98
CA PRO A 14 -32.43 -31.35 27.49
C PRO A 14 -31.34 -32.15 28.18
N ASP A 15 -31.76 -32.85 29.26
CA ASP A 15 -30.94 -33.74 30.11
C ASP A 15 -30.25 -34.87 29.33
N ALA A 16 -28.97 -35.12 29.66
CA ALA A 16 -28.09 -36.01 28.99
C ALA A 16 -28.19 -37.51 29.45
N SER A 17 -29.39 -38.04 29.67
CA SER A 17 -29.54 -39.43 30.21
C SER A 17 -30.38 -40.40 29.38
N THR A 18 -30.75 -40.11 28.14
CA THR A 18 -31.48 -41.06 27.29
C THR A 18 -31.07 -40.93 25.82
N LEU A 19 -29.96 -41.52 25.42
CA LEU A 19 -29.63 -41.77 24.01
C LEU A 19 -29.69 -43.27 23.75
N PRO A 20 -30.53 -43.75 22.82
CA PRO A 20 -30.41 -45.12 22.30
C PRO A 20 -29.24 -45.19 21.30
N ASP A 21 -28.53 -46.31 21.33
CA ASP A 21 -27.46 -46.66 20.42
C ASP A 21 -27.85 -46.49 18.95
N ALA A 22 -27.22 -45.53 18.27
CA ALA A 22 -27.39 -45.32 16.82
C ALA A 22 -26.22 -45.99 16.08
N SER A 23 -26.55 -46.96 15.24
CA SER A 23 -25.68 -47.58 14.24
C SER A 23 -25.09 -46.52 13.26
N PRO A 24 -23.86 -46.68 12.75
CA PRO A 24 -23.19 -45.72 11.88
C PRO A 24 -23.64 -45.83 10.42
N SER A 25 -24.78 -45.29 10.06
CA SER A 25 -25.16 -45.04 8.65
C SER A 25 -26.24 -43.96 8.57
N SER A 26 -25.84 -42.73 8.76
CA SER A 26 -26.66 -41.59 8.34
C SER A 26 -25.77 -40.51 7.75
N SER A 27 -25.90 -40.31 6.44
CA SER A 27 -25.44 -39.11 5.75
C SER A 27 -25.89 -37.86 6.51
N PRO A 28 -25.10 -36.78 6.51
CA PRO A 28 -25.47 -35.53 7.18
C PRO A 28 -26.79 -35.03 6.61
N PRO A 29 -27.64 -34.34 7.43
CA PRO A 29 -28.96 -33.92 6.99
C PRO A 29 -28.85 -33.00 5.78
N ARG A 30 -29.51 -33.39 4.68
CA ARG A 30 -29.66 -32.57 3.48
C ARG A 30 -30.33 -31.25 3.86
N TRP A 31 -29.62 -30.18 3.66
CA TRP A 31 -30.15 -28.84 3.83
C TRP A 31 -31.03 -28.49 2.63
N SER A 32 -32.34 -28.59 2.76
CA SER A 32 -33.30 -28.09 1.77
C SER A 32 -34.14 -26.99 2.38
N PRO A 33 -33.79 -25.71 2.16
CA PRO A 33 -34.65 -24.63 2.60
C PRO A 33 -35.94 -24.63 1.77
N ARG A 34 -37.08 -24.92 2.39
CA ARG A 34 -38.39 -24.69 1.77
C ARG A 34 -38.65 -23.18 1.67
N ILE A 35 -38.13 -22.54 0.59
CA ILE A 35 -38.31 -21.09 0.32
C ILE A 35 -39.67 -20.86 -0.41
N ARG A 36 -40.69 -21.64 -0.19
CA ARG A 36 -41.95 -21.49 -0.98
C ARG A 36 -42.80 -20.27 -0.61
N ASP A 37 -42.52 -19.56 0.50
CA ASP A 37 -43.42 -18.53 1.02
C ASP A 37 -42.85 -17.12 1.17
N PHE A 38 -41.65 -16.86 0.70
CA PHE A 38 -41.13 -15.48 0.63
C PHE A 38 -41.68 -14.78 -0.60
N LYS A 39 -42.82 -14.01 -0.46
CA LYS A 39 -43.22 -13.04 -1.47
C LYS A 39 -42.26 -11.86 -1.50
N LEU A 40 -41.08 -12.06 -2.09
CA LEU A 40 -40.16 -11.00 -2.41
C LEU A 40 -40.78 -10.12 -3.51
N ARG A 41 -40.78 -8.81 -3.29
CA ARG A 41 -41.19 -7.82 -4.29
C ARG A 41 -40.35 -8.03 -5.56
N SER A 42 -40.99 -8.26 -6.70
CA SER A 42 -40.30 -8.39 -7.97
C SER A 42 -39.37 -7.19 -8.22
N ARG A 43 -38.10 -7.43 -8.51
CA ARG A 43 -37.11 -6.38 -8.82
C ARG A 43 -37.46 -5.57 -10.07
N HIS A 44 -38.32 -6.08 -10.96
CA HIS A 44 -38.70 -5.43 -12.20
C HIS A 44 -39.39 -4.06 -12.07
N SER A 45 -39.93 -3.72 -10.90
CA SER A 45 -40.55 -2.42 -10.63
C SER A 45 -39.63 -1.39 -9.99
N LEU A 46 -38.37 -1.74 -9.68
CA LEU A 46 -37.41 -0.90 -8.98
C LEU A 46 -36.40 -0.29 -9.97
N PRO A 47 -35.87 0.93 -9.67
CA PRO A 47 -34.89 1.56 -10.56
C PRO A 47 -33.62 0.72 -10.70
N THR A 48 -33.24 0.39 -11.91
CA THR A 48 -32.09 -0.50 -12.26
C THR A 48 -30.73 0.02 -11.80
N TRP A 49 -30.58 1.35 -11.67
CA TRP A 49 -29.36 1.95 -11.12
C TRP A 49 -29.14 1.68 -9.62
N MET A 50 -30.19 1.28 -8.91
CA MET A 50 -30.14 0.98 -7.48
C MET A 50 -30.32 -0.52 -7.20
N TYR A 51 -31.09 -1.20 -8.03
CA TYR A 51 -31.43 -2.62 -7.89
C TYR A 51 -31.08 -3.32 -9.22
N PRO A 52 -29.98 -4.07 -9.24
CA PRO A 52 -29.59 -4.84 -10.43
C PRO A 52 -30.59 -5.97 -10.71
N PRO A 53 -30.56 -6.56 -11.92
CA PRO A 53 -31.35 -7.75 -12.23
C PRO A 53 -30.97 -8.93 -11.35
N GLU A 54 -31.77 -10.00 -11.41
CA GLU A 54 -31.47 -11.25 -10.69
C GLU A 54 -30.19 -11.90 -11.20
N GLY A 55 -29.51 -12.64 -10.31
CA GLY A 55 -28.30 -13.37 -10.64
C GLY A 55 -28.53 -14.52 -11.63
N GLU A 56 -27.53 -14.80 -12.40
CA GLU A 56 -27.54 -15.86 -13.44
C GLU A 56 -26.57 -16.98 -13.03
N THR A 57 -26.87 -18.21 -13.50
CA THR A 57 -25.92 -19.33 -13.42
C THR A 57 -25.26 -19.49 -14.76
N ARG A 58 -23.92 -19.49 -14.81
CA ARG A 58 -23.13 -19.69 -16.02
C ARG A 58 -22.17 -20.86 -15.83
N ARG A 59 -21.98 -21.64 -16.89
CA ARG A 59 -20.95 -22.68 -16.96
C ARG A 59 -19.88 -22.23 -17.94
N LEU A 60 -18.62 -22.24 -17.53
CA LEU A 60 -17.47 -21.88 -18.35
C LEU A 60 -16.59 -23.11 -18.50
N LEU A 61 -16.37 -23.54 -19.73
CA LEU A 61 -15.39 -24.58 -20.08
C LEU A 61 -14.07 -23.90 -20.41
N VAL A 62 -13.00 -24.30 -19.73
CA VAL A 62 -11.67 -23.75 -19.95
C VAL A 62 -11.01 -24.47 -21.13
N PRO A 63 -10.73 -23.80 -22.27
CA PRO A 63 -10.04 -24.44 -23.37
C PRO A 63 -8.58 -24.73 -23.00
N ALA A 64 -8.16 -26.00 -23.06
CA ALA A 64 -6.82 -26.43 -22.67
C ALA A 64 -5.70 -25.62 -23.38
N HIS A 65 -5.88 -25.29 -24.66
CA HIS A 65 -4.91 -24.52 -25.43
C HIS A 65 -4.75 -23.08 -24.94
N SER A 66 -5.83 -22.41 -24.49
CA SER A 66 -5.76 -21.03 -23.99
C SER A 66 -5.14 -20.98 -22.61
N LEU A 67 -5.39 -22.00 -21.77
CA LEU A 67 -4.75 -22.13 -20.46
C LEU A 67 -3.26 -22.39 -20.62
N GLN A 68 -2.86 -23.26 -21.56
CA GLN A 68 -1.47 -23.53 -21.84
C GLN A 68 -0.73 -22.29 -22.37
N ALA A 69 -1.34 -21.55 -23.30
CA ALA A 69 -0.79 -20.28 -23.78
C ALA A 69 -0.63 -19.24 -22.66
N THR A 70 -1.55 -19.25 -21.68
CA THR A 70 -1.44 -18.37 -20.50
C THR A 70 -0.34 -18.86 -19.56
N ARG A 71 -0.16 -20.18 -19.36
CA ARG A 71 0.97 -20.73 -18.60
C ARG A 71 2.30 -20.36 -19.23
N GLU A 72 2.46 -20.55 -20.52
CA GLU A 72 3.69 -20.18 -21.25
C GLU A 72 4.01 -18.69 -21.13
N ARG A 73 3.00 -17.80 -21.16
CA ARG A 73 3.18 -16.37 -20.92
C ARG A 73 3.61 -16.06 -19.48
N LEU A 74 3.12 -16.82 -18.49
CA LEU A 74 3.45 -16.64 -17.07
C LEU A 74 4.76 -17.33 -16.67
N GLU A 75 5.17 -18.37 -17.41
CA GLU A 75 6.44 -19.09 -17.24
C GLU A 75 7.65 -18.31 -17.74
N VAL A 76 7.47 -17.15 -18.41
CA VAL A 76 8.59 -16.23 -18.66
C VAL A 76 9.15 -15.84 -17.29
N PRO A 77 10.37 -16.29 -16.92
CA PRO A 77 10.88 -16.10 -15.59
C PRO A 77 11.04 -14.61 -15.31
N HIS A 78 10.15 -14.03 -14.50
CA HIS A 78 10.48 -12.78 -13.84
C HIS A 78 11.70 -13.09 -12.97
N GLN A 79 12.86 -12.56 -13.36
CA GLN A 79 14.07 -12.69 -12.56
C GLN A 79 13.80 -12.10 -11.19
N GLN A 80 13.53 -12.97 -10.22
CA GLN A 80 13.37 -12.55 -8.84
C GLN A 80 14.70 -12.02 -8.32
N LEU A 81 14.64 -10.92 -7.61
CA LEU A 81 15.81 -10.27 -7.04
C LEU A 81 16.42 -11.13 -5.92
N GLY A 82 17.70 -11.42 -6.04
CA GLY A 82 18.48 -12.05 -4.98
C GLY A 82 18.81 -11.09 -3.83
N GLU A 83 19.54 -11.58 -2.82
CA GLU A 83 19.85 -10.81 -1.59
C GLU A 83 20.55 -9.48 -1.84
N TRP A 84 21.65 -9.48 -2.60
CA TRP A 84 22.44 -8.27 -2.81
C TRP A 84 21.79 -7.24 -3.74
N PRO A 85 21.19 -7.63 -4.88
CA PRO A 85 20.41 -6.70 -5.69
C PRO A 85 19.24 -6.06 -4.91
N SER A 86 18.49 -6.83 -4.11
CA SER A 86 17.43 -6.30 -3.26
C SER A 86 17.98 -5.36 -2.19
N THR A 87 19.09 -5.74 -1.53
CA THR A 87 19.76 -4.89 -0.55
C THR A 87 20.24 -3.59 -1.18
N ALA A 88 20.74 -3.60 -2.41
CA ALA A 88 21.23 -2.41 -3.08
C ALA A 88 20.11 -1.43 -3.44
N ILE A 89 19.00 -1.93 -4.00
CA ILE A 89 17.85 -1.09 -4.36
C ILE A 89 17.32 -0.33 -3.13
N CYS A 90 17.08 -1.07 -2.04
CA CYS A 90 16.55 -0.45 -0.82
C CYS A 90 17.66 0.22 0.02
N GLY A 91 18.89 -0.31 -0.03
CA GLY A 91 20.04 0.16 0.73
C GLY A 91 20.59 1.49 0.27
N ASN A 92 20.55 1.78 -1.04
CA ASN A 92 20.94 3.09 -1.57
C ASN A 92 20.07 4.21 -0.95
N ASP A 93 18.77 4.00 -0.81
CA ASP A 93 17.86 4.98 -0.26
C ASP A 93 18.15 5.25 1.23
N ILE A 94 18.29 4.18 2.04
CA ILE A 94 18.58 4.36 3.48
C ILE A 94 19.99 4.91 3.72
N LEU A 95 21.01 4.52 2.94
CA LEU A 95 22.36 5.07 3.11
C LEU A 95 22.47 6.51 2.62
N ALA A 96 21.73 6.88 1.56
CA ALA A 96 21.64 8.26 1.12
C ALA A 96 21.17 9.22 2.22
N SER A 97 20.36 8.72 3.18
CA SER A 97 19.89 9.52 4.30
C SER A 97 21.00 10.03 5.22
N VAL A 98 22.13 9.34 5.29
CA VAL A 98 23.33 9.78 6.06
C VAL A 98 23.86 11.10 5.52
N LEU A 99 23.79 11.31 4.20
CA LEU A 99 24.34 12.49 3.50
C LEU A 99 23.62 13.79 3.91
N TYR A 100 22.31 13.76 4.12
CA TYR A 100 21.53 14.94 4.48
C TYR A 100 21.13 14.99 5.97
N SER A 101 21.13 13.87 6.70
CA SER A 101 20.71 13.86 8.09
C SER A 101 21.81 14.32 9.07
N SER A 102 23.08 14.05 8.78
CA SER A 102 24.19 14.27 9.70
C SER A 102 24.25 15.69 10.28
N GLY A 103 24.16 16.71 9.42
CA GLY A 103 24.20 18.10 9.85
C GLY A 103 22.90 18.58 10.50
N ILE A 104 21.73 18.12 10.01
CA ILE A 104 20.43 18.46 10.59
C ILE A 104 20.30 17.92 12.01
N VAL A 105 20.80 16.71 12.25
CA VAL A 105 20.85 16.10 13.59
C VAL A 105 21.80 16.86 14.49
N ALA A 106 23.00 17.19 14.02
CA ALA A 106 23.98 17.93 14.80
C ALA A 106 23.48 19.33 15.20
N ALA A 107 22.72 19.99 14.34
CA ALA A 107 22.13 21.30 14.66
C ALA A 107 21.13 21.25 15.84
N LYS A 108 20.54 20.10 16.14
CA LYS A 108 19.60 19.90 17.28
C LYS A 108 20.24 19.17 18.46
N ALA A 109 21.10 18.16 18.21
CA ALA A 109 21.71 17.33 19.22
C ALA A 109 23.07 17.87 19.72
N GLY A 110 23.76 18.70 18.91
CA GLY A 110 25.10 19.13 19.19
C GLY A 110 26.06 17.96 19.40
N LYS A 111 26.79 17.99 20.49
CA LYS A 111 27.73 16.91 20.88
C LYS A 111 27.07 15.55 21.15
N LEU A 112 25.74 15.48 21.28
CA LEU A 112 24.99 14.22 21.48
C LEU A 112 24.56 13.55 20.17
N THR A 113 24.99 14.03 19.02
CA THR A 113 24.65 13.47 17.71
C THR A 113 24.86 11.94 17.61
N PRO A 114 26.00 11.36 18.04
CA PRO A 114 26.18 9.91 18.01
C PRO A 114 25.22 9.16 18.93
N LEU A 115 24.89 9.74 20.08
CA LEU A 115 23.91 9.14 21.01
C LEU A 115 22.49 9.16 20.41
N ALA A 116 22.11 10.26 19.78
CA ALA A 116 20.83 10.37 19.08
C ALA A 116 20.72 9.31 17.96
N GLN A 117 21.78 9.12 17.18
CA GLN A 117 21.85 8.09 16.14
C GLN A 117 21.80 6.66 16.72
N ALA A 118 22.39 6.42 17.90
CA ALA A 118 22.30 5.12 18.56
C ALA A 118 20.87 4.77 18.98
N PHE A 119 20.09 5.74 19.49
CA PHE A 119 18.67 5.52 19.76
C PHE A 119 17.88 5.18 18.52
N VAL A 120 18.15 5.87 17.43
CA VAL A 120 17.46 5.62 16.14
C VAL A 120 17.86 4.26 15.55
N ALA A 121 19.12 3.86 15.65
CA ALA A 121 19.58 2.52 15.27
C ALA A 121 18.86 1.41 16.04
N PHE A 122 18.57 1.67 17.33
CA PHE A 122 17.78 0.76 18.16
C PHE A 122 16.30 0.72 17.70
N VAL A 123 15.69 1.86 17.38
CA VAL A 123 14.34 1.89 16.81
C VAL A 123 14.28 1.08 15.52
N LEU A 124 15.27 1.24 14.64
CA LEU A 124 15.35 0.50 13.39
C LEU A 124 15.46 -1.02 13.64
N TYR A 125 16.20 -1.44 14.67
CA TYR A 125 16.26 -2.84 15.09
C TYR A 125 14.88 -3.38 15.48
N LEU A 126 14.08 -2.60 16.24
CA LEU A 126 12.72 -3.00 16.62
C LEU A 126 11.83 -3.12 15.38
N PHE A 127 11.90 -2.14 14.48
CA PHE A 127 11.09 -2.11 13.28
C PHE A 127 11.45 -3.21 12.29
N ARG A 128 12.69 -3.70 12.27
CA ARG A 128 13.06 -4.86 11.47
C ARG A 128 12.13 -6.05 11.73
N SER A 129 11.91 -6.41 13.00
CA SER A 129 11.02 -7.53 13.35
C SER A 129 9.55 -7.26 13.03
N ILE A 130 9.10 -6.01 13.17
CA ILE A 130 7.73 -5.58 12.85
C ILE A 130 7.48 -5.71 11.35
N TYR A 131 8.41 -5.25 10.50
CA TYR A 131 8.32 -5.39 9.05
C TYR A 131 8.42 -6.85 8.61
N GLU A 132 9.34 -7.64 9.20
CA GLU A 132 9.46 -9.07 8.91
C GLU A 132 8.13 -9.79 9.16
N GLU A 133 7.47 -9.61 10.30
CA GLU A 133 6.19 -10.25 10.61
C GLU A 133 5.09 -9.82 9.65
N ALA A 134 4.92 -8.52 9.47
CA ALA A 134 3.81 -7.99 8.68
C ALA A 134 3.92 -8.38 7.20
N VAL A 135 5.13 -8.35 6.64
CA VAL A 135 5.37 -8.69 5.23
C VAL A 135 5.35 -10.19 4.98
N THR A 136 5.84 -11.02 5.92
CA THR A 136 5.73 -12.48 5.77
C THR A 136 4.29 -12.96 5.88
N ALA A 137 3.45 -12.25 6.65
CA ALA A 137 2.03 -12.52 6.72
C ALA A 137 1.28 -12.07 5.44
N ILE A 138 1.68 -10.95 4.84
CA ILE A 138 1.03 -10.34 3.67
C ILE A 138 2.13 -9.96 2.67
N PRO A 139 2.66 -10.91 1.88
CA PRO A 139 3.78 -10.67 0.98
C PRO A 139 3.33 -9.96 -0.31
N LEU A 140 2.78 -8.75 -0.17
CA LEU A 140 2.28 -7.92 -1.26
C LEU A 140 2.92 -6.54 -1.21
N ASN A 141 3.24 -5.98 -2.37
CA ASN A 141 3.68 -4.59 -2.50
C ASN A 141 2.60 -3.62 -2.01
N GLY A 142 3.00 -2.57 -1.29
CA GLY A 142 2.07 -1.57 -0.75
C GLY A 142 2.21 -1.33 0.76
N GLY A 143 3.14 -2.02 1.43
CA GLY A 143 3.56 -1.77 2.81
C GLY A 143 2.39 -1.60 3.79
N SER A 144 2.38 -0.48 4.52
CA SER A 144 1.37 -0.15 5.55
C SER A 144 -0.07 -0.11 5.01
N TYR A 145 -0.27 0.28 3.74
CA TYR A 145 -1.59 0.25 3.11
C TYR A 145 -2.19 -1.15 3.10
N ASN A 146 -1.44 -2.15 2.65
CA ASN A 146 -1.93 -3.53 2.57
C ASN A 146 -2.16 -4.15 3.95
N VAL A 147 -1.27 -3.88 4.91
CA VAL A 147 -1.43 -4.36 6.29
C VAL A 147 -2.73 -3.83 6.90
N LEU A 148 -2.99 -2.52 6.77
CA LEU A 148 -4.22 -1.90 7.29
C LEU A 148 -5.47 -2.29 6.48
N LEU A 149 -5.36 -2.50 5.18
CA LEU A 149 -6.48 -2.98 4.36
C LEU A 149 -6.97 -4.36 4.81
N ASN A 150 -6.05 -5.23 5.22
CA ASN A 150 -6.35 -6.58 5.69
C ASN A 150 -6.76 -6.66 7.17
N THR A 151 -6.46 -5.63 7.97
CA THR A 151 -6.74 -5.63 9.42
C THR A 151 -7.85 -4.66 9.83
N THR A 152 -8.19 -3.68 9.00
CA THR A 152 -9.15 -2.62 9.31
C THR A 152 -10.17 -2.40 8.18
N SER A 153 -10.14 -1.23 7.57
CA SER A 153 -11.05 -0.85 6.49
C SER A 153 -10.30 -0.09 5.38
N LYS A 154 -10.91 -0.02 4.21
CA LYS A 154 -10.39 0.77 3.08
C LYS A 154 -10.14 2.24 3.45
N ARG A 155 -10.99 2.83 4.32
CA ARG A 155 -10.83 4.22 4.78
C ARG A 155 -9.57 4.41 5.62
N THR A 156 -9.32 3.49 6.57
CA THR A 156 -8.11 3.54 7.41
C THR A 156 -6.85 3.28 6.57
N ALA A 157 -6.91 2.32 5.65
CA ALA A 157 -5.81 2.04 4.72
C ALA A 157 -5.50 3.25 3.82
N ALA A 158 -6.51 4.02 3.39
CA ALA A 158 -6.33 5.22 2.59
C ALA A 158 -5.54 6.32 3.33
N VAL A 159 -5.66 6.42 4.67
CA VAL A 159 -4.83 7.33 5.47
C VAL A 159 -3.35 6.93 5.38
N ALA A 160 -3.04 5.65 5.51
CA ALA A 160 -1.67 5.16 5.36
C ALA A 160 -1.13 5.40 3.94
N ALA A 161 -1.97 5.20 2.92
CA ALA A 161 -1.62 5.51 1.54
C ALA A 161 -1.35 7.00 1.32
N THR A 162 -2.13 7.89 1.94
CA THR A 162 -1.90 9.34 1.90
C THR A 162 -0.52 9.70 2.45
N LEU A 163 -0.18 9.16 3.62
CA LEU A 163 1.14 9.37 4.21
C LEU A 163 2.26 8.78 3.34
N GLY A 164 2.05 7.60 2.74
CA GLY A 164 3.00 6.99 1.80
C GLY A 164 3.23 7.84 0.55
N ILE A 165 2.19 8.44 -0.03
CA ILE A 165 2.31 9.36 -1.18
C ILE A 165 3.15 10.59 -0.80
N ILE A 166 2.89 11.18 0.37
CA ILE A 166 3.65 12.36 0.84
C ILE A 166 5.10 11.95 1.17
N SER A 167 5.32 10.75 1.74
CA SER A 167 6.67 10.23 1.98
C SER A 167 7.46 10.13 0.67
N TYR A 168 6.91 9.53 -0.39
CA TYR A 168 7.58 9.48 -1.70
C TYR A 168 7.78 10.86 -2.33
N LEU A 169 6.77 11.75 -2.19
CA LEU A 169 6.87 13.12 -2.67
C LEU A 169 8.09 13.82 -2.04
N ALA A 170 8.20 13.73 -0.73
CA ALA A 170 9.27 14.33 0.03
C ALA A 170 10.63 13.64 -0.23
N THR A 171 10.66 12.31 -0.34
CA THR A 171 11.89 11.56 -0.70
C THR A 171 12.53 12.10 -1.97
N GLY A 172 11.75 12.24 -3.05
CA GLY A 172 12.29 12.75 -4.32
C GLY A 172 12.78 14.18 -4.22
N VAL A 173 12.07 15.04 -3.48
CA VAL A 173 12.43 16.45 -3.31
C VAL A 173 13.65 16.61 -2.41
N VAL A 174 13.71 15.93 -1.26
CA VAL A 174 14.86 15.97 -0.33
C VAL A 174 16.11 15.43 -1.01
N SER A 175 16.01 14.26 -1.68
CA SER A 175 17.12 13.67 -2.41
C SER A 175 17.60 14.57 -3.54
N GLY A 176 16.67 15.11 -4.36
CA GLY A 176 17.01 16.02 -5.44
C GLY A 176 17.68 17.32 -4.98
N THR A 177 17.14 17.94 -3.92
CA THR A 177 17.72 19.17 -3.34
C THR A 177 19.09 18.90 -2.75
N SER A 178 19.25 17.82 -1.99
CA SER A 178 20.54 17.44 -1.40
C SER A 178 21.57 17.09 -2.48
N ALA A 179 21.17 16.39 -3.55
CA ALA A 179 22.05 16.12 -4.69
C ALA A 179 22.62 17.41 -5.28
N LEU A 180 21.77 18.42 -5.52
CA LEU A 180 22.20 19.71 -6.04
C LEU A 180 23.09 20.48 -5.06
N ARG A 181 22.84 20.41 -3.76
CA ARG A 181 23.72 21.05 -2.75
C ARG A 181 25.12 20.43 -2.73
N TYR A 182 25.23 19.10 -2.86
CA TYR A 182 26.53 18.45 -3.00
C TYR A 182 27.21 18.82 -4.32
N LEU A 183 26.47 18.93 -5.43
CA LEU A 183 26.99 19.37 -6.72
C LEU A 183 27.47 20.83 -6.65
N ASP A 184 26.77 21.69 -5.97
CA ASP A 184 27.09 23.12 -5.76
C ASP A 184 28.45 23.31 -5.08
N THR A 185 28.93 22.35 -4.28
CA THR A 185 30.29 22.38 -3.71
C THR A 185 31.39 22.30 -4.78
N GLN A 186 31.06 21.82 -5.98
CA GLN A 186 32.02 21.61 -7.09
C GLN A 186 31.83 22.59 -8.25
N VAL A 187 30.57 22.90 -8.56
CA VAL A 187 30.15 23.75 -9.67
C VAL A 187 29.04 24.66 -9.16
N ASP A 188 29.15 25.97 -9.36
CA ASP A 188 28.14 26.96 -8.98
C ASP A 188 26.81 26.67 -9.71
N VAL A 189 25.83 26.15 -9.00
CA VAL A 189 24.51 25.73 -9.52
C VAL A 189 23.38 26.32 -8.67
N SER A 190 22.44 26.96 -9.35
CA SER A 190 21.23 27.42 -8.66
C SER A 190 20.39 26.22 -8.17
N VAL A 191 20.33 26.00 -6.86
CA VAL A 191 19.72 24.79 -6.26
C VAL A 191 18.25 24.61 -6.64
N VAL A 192 17.41 25.67 -6.55
CA VAL A 192 15.97 25.59 -6.84
C VAL A 192 15.67 25.17 -8.28
N PRO A 193 16.14 25.91 -9.33
CA PRO A 193 15.90 25.50 -10.72
C PRO A 193 16.61 24.22 -11.08
N GLY A 194 17.83 23.98 -10.54
CA GLY A 194 18.57 22.74 -10.74
C GLY A 194 17.82 21.53 -10.21
N THR A 195 17.21 21.62 -9.01
CA THR A 195 16.39 20.54 -8.44
C THR A 195 15.18 20.26 -9.32
N VAL A 196 14.46 21.29 -9.76
CA VAL A 196 13.30 21.11 -10.65
C VAL A 196 13.72 20.47 -11.98
N ALA A 197 14.87 20.89 -12.55
CA ALA A 197 15.40 20.28 -13.77
C ALA A 197 15.78 18.80 -13.55
N LEU A 198 16.42 18.46 -12.44
CA LEU A 198 16.76 17.08 -12.08
C LEU A 198 15.50 16.23 -11.95
N LEU A 199 14.48 16.70 -11.23
CA LEU A 199 13.19 16.03 -11.09
C LEU A 199 12.52 15.81 -12.45
N PHE A 200 12.58 16.80 -13.35
CA PHE A 200 12.03 16.69 -14.70
C PHE A 200 12.77 15.64 -15.53
N VAL A 201 14.10 15.60 -15.48
CA VAL A 201 14.90 14.59 -16.19
C VAL A 201 14.50 13.19 -15.75
N PHE A 202 14.38 12.94 -14.43
CA PHE A 202 13.99 11.63 -13.92
C PHE A 202 12.52 11.31 -14.21
N ALA A 203 11.63 12.29 -14.27
CA ALA A 203 10.27 12.10 -14.77
C ALA A 203 10.28 11.61 -16.23
N MET A 204 11.07 12.22 -17.08
CA MET A 204 11.18 11.80 -18.50
C MET A 204 11.79 10.41 -18.62
N LEU A 205 12.86 10.10 -17.88
CA LEU A 205 13.45 8.77 -17.85
C LEU A 205 12.45 7.70 -17.40
N SER A 206 11.65 8.00 -16.39
CA SER A 206 10.58 7.12 -15.91
C SER A 206 9.46 6.92 -16.93
N ILE A 207 9.09 7.97 -17.71
CA ILE A 207 8.11 7.85 -18.82
C ILE A 207 8.67 6.99 -19.95
N VAL A 208 9.96 7.11 -20.27
CA VAL A 208 10.64 6.26 -21.26
C VAL A 208 10.72 4.80 -20.81
N GLY A 209 10.46 4.54 -19.50
CA GLY A 209 10.43 3.19 -18.94
C GLY A 209 11.83 2.70 -18.54
N ILE A 210 12.75 3.61 -18.26
CA ILE A 210 14.02 3.28 -17.64
C ILE A 210 13.72 3.03 -16.16
N ALA A 211 13.49 1.75 -15.85
CA ALA A 211 13.46 1.28 -14.48
C ALA A 211 14.90 1.18 -13.94
N GLU A 212 15.05 1.35 -12.64
CA GLU A 212 16.33 1.11 -11.99
C GLU A 212 16.78 -0.33 -12.25
N SER A 213 17.90 -0.47 -12.97
CA SER A 213 18.49 -1.80 -13.16
C SER A 213 19.10 -2.26 -11.83
N ALA A 214 18.68 -3.41 -11.34
CA ALA A 214 19.22 -4.01 -10.11
C ALA A 214 20.77 -4.12 -10.14
N THR A 215 21.35 -4.33 -11.31
CA THR A 215 22.82 -4.36 -11.51
C THR A 215 23.43 -2.97 -11.36
N VAL A 216 22.79 -1.94 -11.90
CA VAL A 216 23.25 -0.55 -11.77
C VAL A 216 23.12 -0.09 -10.31
N ALA A 217 21.98 -0.38 -9.67
CA ALA A 217 21.78 -0.10 -8.25
C ALA A 217 22.85 -0.77 -7.37
N LEU A 218 23.22 -2.02 -7.67
CA LEU A 218 24.29 -2.73 -6.98
C LEU A 218 25.65 -2.07 -7.20
N GLY A 219 25.96 -1.62 -8.41
CA GLY A 219 27.18 -0.88 -8.71
C GLY A 219 27.28 0.43 -7.92
N ILE A 220 26.18 1.22 -7.88
CA ILE A 220 26.09 2.45 -7.10
C ILE A 220 26.24 2.15 -5.60
N PHE A 221 25.56 1.12 -5.08
CA PHE A 221 25.66 0.73 -3.68
C PHE A 221 27.08 0.38 -3.26
N ILE A 222 27.81 -0.41 -4.06
CA ILE A 222 29.21 -0.78 -3.78
C ILE A 222 30.11 0.47 -3.82
N ALA A 223 29.94 1.35 -4.82
CA ALA A 223 30.70 2.58 -4.93
C ALA A 223 30.46 3.49 -3.73
N HIS A 224 29.18 3.66 -3.32
CA HIS A 224 28.82 4.48 -2.15
C HIS A 224 29.39 3.92 -0.85
N VAL A 225 29.26 2.63 -0.60
CA VAL A 225 29.86 1.95 0.57
C VAL A 225 31.39 2.14 0.58
N ALA A 226 32.05 2.02 -0.58
CA ALA A 226 33.47 2.28 -0.71
C ALA A 226 33.83 3.74 -0.41
N THR A 227 33.04 4.69 -0.90
CA THR A 227 33.20 6.13 -0.61
C THR A 227 33.06 6.43 0.88
N LEU A 228 32.01 5.92 1.53
CA LEU A 228 31.81 6.12 2.97
C LEU A 228 32.93 5.46 3.80
N THR A 229 33.41 4.30 3.40
CA THR A 229 34.55 3.61 4.05
C THR A 229 35.84 4.43 3.88
N LEU A 230 36.09 4.93 2.67
CA LEU A 230 37.27 5.77 2.37
C LEU A 230 37.22 7.06 3.21
N LEU A 231 36.09 7.75 3.19
CA LEU A 231 35.85 8.94 4.01
C LEU A 231 36.09 8.65 5.51
N SER A 232 35.54 7.54 6.01
CA SER A 232 35.71 7.13 7.40
C SER A 232 37.19 6.86 7.75
N GLY A 233 37.94 6.22 6.85
CA GLY A 233 39.36 5.93 7.04
C GLY A 233 40.22 7.19 7.17
N PHE A 234 40.06 8.13 6.22
CA PHE A 234 40.77 9.40 6.27
C PHE A 234 40.35 10.28 7.46
N SER A 235 39.07 10.30 7.75
CA SER A 235 38.53 11.04 8.90
C SER A 235 39.02 10.49 10.23
N LEU A 236 39.11 9.17 10.38
CA LEU A 236 39.67 8.53 11.56
C LEU A 236 41.16 8.84 11.72
N TYR A 237 41.92 8.77 10.61
CA TYR A 237 43.33 9.14 10.62
C TYR A 237 43.55 10.59 11.09
N PHE A 238 42.75 11.52 10.52
CA PHE A 238 42.79 12.94 10.92
C PHE A 238 42.39 13.14 12.38
N ALA A 239 41.32 12.49 12.86
CA ALA A 239 40.83 12.61 14.22
C ALA A 239 41.85 12.13 15.28
N VAL A 240 42.63 11.10 14.96
CA VAL A 240 43.73 10.63 15.85
C VAL A 240 44.85 11.66 15.96
N GLN A 241 45.11 12.43 14.91
CA GLN A 241 46.15 13.49 14.92
C GLN A 241 45.68 14.79 15.58
N HIS A 242 44.34 15.07 15.56
CA HIS A 242 43.74 16.30 16.05
C HIS A 242 42.65 16.03 17.11
N PRO A 243 42.94 15.37 18.22
CA PRO A 243 41.94 15.04 19.26
C PRO A 243 41.37 16.28 19.97
N ASP A 244 42.08 17.41 19.87
CA ASP A 244 41.69 18.71 20.40
C ASP A 244 40.35 19.19 19.86
N ILE A 245 40.02 18.95 18.61
CA ILE A 245 38.72 19.31 17.99
C ILE A 245 37.56 18.60 18.70
N PHE A 246 37.69 17.28 18.87
CA PHE A 246 36.68 16.51 19.57
C PHE A 246 36.52 16.97 21.04
N LEU A 247 37.62 17.21 21.73
CA LEU A 247 37.61 17.70 23.12
C LEU A 247 37.00 19.10 23.22
N ALA A 248 37.23 19.96 22.24
CA ALA A 248 36.62 21.28 22.18
C ALA A 248 35.10 21.17 21.97
N ASN A 249 34.66 20.33 21.03
CA ASN A 249 33.24 20.08 20.78
C ASN A 249 32.51 19.53 22.02
N MET A 250 33.16 18.69 22.81
CA MET A 250 32.56 18.17 24.06
C MET A 250 32.36 19.27 25.13
N LYS A 251 33.11 20.37 25.05
CA LYS A 251 32.97 21.52 25.96
C LYS A 251 31.96 22.55 25.47
N THR A 252 31.57 22.52 24.19
CA THR A 252 30.58 23.45 23.61
C THR A 252 29.22 23.31 24.30
N ASP A 253 28.53 24.42 24.50
CA ASP A 253 27.15 24.42 25.02
C ASP A 253 26.19 23.68 24.09
N PHE A 254 25.05 23.26 24.64
CA PHE A 254 24.00 22.66 23.81
C PHE A 254 23.33 23.72 22.93
N PRO A 255 23.01 23.38 21.69
CA PRO A 255 22.32 24.31 20.77
C PRO A 255 20.97 24.73 21.35
N SER A 256 20.62 26.00 21.20
CA SER A 256 19.29 26.48 21.51
C SER A 256 18.28 25.87 20.58
N VAL A 257 17.14 25.44 21.09
CA VAL A 257 16.10 24.73 20.34
C VAL A 257 14.81 25.53 20.41
N ASN A 258 14.13 25.65 19.29
CA ASN A 258 12.79 26.18 19.26
C ASN A 258 11.84 25.15 19.92
N VAL A 259 11.04 25.55 20.88
CA VAL A 259 10.02 24.73 21.53
C VAL A 259 8.68 25.44 21.41
N ALA A 260 7.82 24.94 20.56
CA ALA A 260 6.48 25.49 20.30
C ALA A 260 6.46 26.98 19.91
N GLY A 261 7.56 27.49 19.33
CA GLY A 261 7.69 28.89 18.90
C GLY A 261 8.63 29.72 19.78
N ASP A 262 8.97 29.26 20.98
CA ASP A 262 9.89 29.94 21.89
C ASP A 262 11.31 29.36 21.81
N LEU A 263 12.32 30.23 21.74
CA LEU A 263 13.72 29.81 21.73
C LEU A 263 14.17 29.49 23.17
N VAL A 264 14.37 28.21 23.46
CA VAL A 264 14.81 27.71 24.78
C VAL A 264 16.30 27.41 24.74
N LYS A 265 17.03 27.83 25.79
CA LYS A 265 18.45 27.49 25.92
C LYS A 265 18.61 25.97 26.00
N GLY A 266 19.52 25.42 25.18
CA GLY A 266 19.80 24.00 25.15
C GLY A 266 20.31 23.43 26.47
N ASN A 267 19.91 22.22 26.77
CA ASN A 267 20.36 21.40 27.88
C ASN A 267 20.44 19.92 27.47
N LEU A 268 20.87 19.06 28.38
CA LEU A 268 21.02 17.63 28.09
C LEU A 268 19.69 16.99 27.58
N LEU A 269 18.57 17.32 28.22
CA LEU A 269 17.27 16.73 27.88
C LEU A 269 16.77 17.22 26.52
N THR A 270 16.90 18.53 26.23
CA THR A 270 16.54 19.07 24.93
C THR A 270 17.43 18.50 23.82
N GLY A 271 18.73 18.37 24.06
CA GLY A 271 19.68 17.77 23.10
C GLY A 271 19.35 16.31 22.80
N ILE A 272 18.99 15.51 23.82
CA ILE A 272 18.55 14.12 23.61
C ILE A 272 17.21 14.08 22.88
N PHE A 273 16.19 14.79 23.34
CA PHE A 273 14.84 14.69 22.82
C PHE A 273 14.72 15.22 21.38
N PHE A 274 15.18 16.44 21.12
CA PHE A 274 15.10 17.03 19.78
C PHE A 274 16.18 16.45 18.84
N GLY A 275 17.33 16.05 19.39
CA GLY A 275 18.35 15.32 18.65
C GLY A 275 17.85 13.96 18.18
N TYR A 276 17.24 13.18 19.06
CA TYR A 276 16.59 11.91 18.71
C TYR A 276 15.51 12.10 17.62
N SER A 277 14.63 13.09 17.80
CA SER A 277 13.54 13.35 16.85
C SER A 277 14.05 13.73 15.47
N SER A 278 15.12 14.54 15.38
CA SER A 278 15.76 14.88 14.11
C SER A 278 16.54 13.68 13.53
N ALA A 279 17.15 12.85 14.38
CA ALA A 279 17.91 11.68 13.95
C ALA A 279 17.02 10.60 13.30
N MET A 280 15.71 10.60 13.55
CA MET A 280 14.76 9.73 12.85
C MET A 280 14.77 9.94 11.33
N LEU A 281 15.25 11.09 10.85
CA LEU A 281 15.47 11.32 9.43
C LEU A 281 16.53 10.37 8.83
N GLY A 282 17.50 9.93 9.61
CA GLY A 282 18.61 9.05 9.17
C GLY A 282 18.22 7.59 8.91
N ILE A 283 16.95 7.22 9.08
CA ILE A 283 16.45 5.86 8.77
C ILE A 283 15.32 5.88 7.73
N THR A 284 15.12 7.01 7.07
CA THR A 284 14.21 7.11 5.92
C THR A 284 14.66 6.17 4.81
N GLY A 285 13.71 5.59 4.09
CA GLY A 285 13.98 4.57 3.06
C GLY A 285 13.85 3.13 3.56
N PHE A 286 13.74 2.88 4.87
CA PHE A 286 13.55 1.52 5.39
C PHE A 286 12.22 0.91 4.95
N GLU A 287 11.16 1.72 4.85
CA GLU A 287 9.85 1.33 4.38
C GLU A 287 9.82 0.96 2.89
N THR A 288 10.77 1.46 2.10
CA THR A 288 10.89 1.17 0.67
C THR A 288 11.01 -0.33 0.43
N SER A 289 11.68 -1.06 1.32
CA SER A 289 11.81 -2.52 1.24
C SER A 289 10.47 -3.25 1.16
N ALA A 290 9.42 -2.74 1.82
CA ALA A 290 8.09 -3.31 1.81
C ALA A 290 7.28 -3.01 0.52
N GLN A 291 7.83 -2.20 -0.39
CA GLN A 291 7.22 -1.88 -1.68
C GLN A 291 7.76 -2.75 -2.84
N PHE A 292 8.80 -3.55 -2.60
CA PHE A 292 9.47 -4.42 -3.57
C PHE A 292 9.44 -5.89 -3.17
N VAL A 293 8.46 -6.30 -2.39
CA VAL A 293 8.40 -7.66 -1.84
C VAL A 293 8.13 -8.70 -2.92
N GLU A 294 7.24 -8.36 -3.86
CA GLU A 294 6.81 -9.27 -4.94
C GLU A 294 7.95 -9.55 -5.94
N GLU A 295 8.90 -8.64 -6.07
CA GLU A 295 10.06 -8.76 -6.94
C GLU A 295 11.22 -9.54 -6.29
N GLN A 296 11.19 -9.75 -4.97
CA GLN A 296 12.22 -10.44 -4.24
C GLN A 296 11.97 -11.96 -4.20
N ALA A 297 13.06 -12.74 -4.28
CA ALA A 297 12.96 -14.18 -4.09
C ALA A 297 12.49 -14.54 -2.66
N PRO A 298 11.79 -15.67 -2.48
CA PRO A 298 11.32 -16.11 -1.17
C PRO A 298 12.43 -16.14 -0.12
N GLY A 299 12.20 -15.51 1.04
CA GLY A 299 13.18 -15.43 2.14
C GLY A 299 14.25 -14.35 1.99
N VAL A 300 14.35 -13.66 0.85
CA VAL A 300 15.31 -12.57 0.63
C VAL A 300 14.94 -11.33 1.44
N PHE A 301 13.67 -10.99 1.57
CA PHE A 301 13.21 -9.81 2.29
C PHE A 301 13.83 -9.67 3.70
N ARG A 302 13.85 -10.77 4.46
CA ARG A 302 14.45 -10.81 5.81
C ARG A 302 15.94 -10.46 5.79
N LYS A 303 16.67 -10.94 4.79
CA LYS A 303 18.10 -10.67 4.63
C LYS A 303 18.34 -9.23 4.22
N THR A 304 17.52 -8.70 3.33
CA THR A 304 17.53 -7.28 2.90
C THR A 304 17.37 -6.35 4.10
N LEU A 305 16.34 -6.56 4.95
CA LEU A 305 16.13 -5.76 6.15
C LEU A 305 17.30 -5.84 7.13
N ARG A 306 17.89 -7.03 7.31
CA ARG A 306 19.06 -7.20 8.16
C ARG A 306 20.24 -6.39 7.61
N ASN A 307 20.52 -6.50 6.35
CA ASN A 307 21.64 -5.82 5.71
C ASN A 307 21.45 -4.29 5.76
N MET A 308 20.24 -3.78 5.45
CA MET A 308 19.92 -2.37 5.58
C MET A 308 20.15 -1.87 7.02
N TRP A 309 19.69 -2.61 8.02
CA TRP A 309 19.91 -2.26 9.40
C TRP A 309 21.40 -2.19 9.77
N VAL A 310 22.20 -3.17 9.34
CA VAL A 310 23.64 -3.23 9.64
C VAL A 310 24.37 -2.03 9.01
N PHE A 311 24.17 -1.79 7.71
CA PHE A 311 24.85 -0.68 7.03
C PHE A 311 24.40 0.68 7.53
N ALA A 312 23.10 0.91 7.69
CA ALA A 312 22.58 2.17 8.21
C ALA A 312 23.07 2.45 9.63
N THR A 313 23.02 1.45 10.53
CA THR A 313 23.50 1.60 11.91
C THR A 313 24.99 1.91 11.93
N PHE A 314 25.79 1.16 11.19
CA PHE A 314 27.24 1.32 11.18
C PHE A 314 27.65 2.70 10.69
N TYR A 315 27.17 3.13 9.53
CA TYR A 315 27.59 4.41 8.96
C TYR A 315 26.99 5.62 9.67
N ASN A 316 25.72 5.56 10.11
CA ASN A 316 25.15 6.67 10.90
C ASN A 316 25.90 6.89 12.20
N LEU A 317 26.25 5.84 12.94
CA LEU A 317 27.01 5.97 14.18
C LEU A 317 28.45 6.43 13.93
N LEU A 318 29.14 5.78 12.99
CA LEU A 318 30.53 6.06 12.69
C LEU A 318 30.73 7.49 12.18
N LEU A 319 29.94 7.89 11.17
CA LEU A 319 30.07 9.20 10.54
C LEU A 319 29.63 10.33 11.45
N SER A 320 28.60 10.11 12.29
CA SER A 320 28.19 11.10 13.29
C SER A 320 29.25 11.31 14.38
N PHE A 321 29.97 10.26 14.76
CA PHE A 321 31.12 10.40 15.67
C PHE A 321 32.31 11.11 14.97
N LEU A 322 32.64 10.67 13.76
CA LEU A 322 33.77 11.24 13.01
C LEU A 322 33.52 12.70 12.61
N SER A 323 32.30 13.10 12.32
CA SER A 323 31.97 14.50 12.03
C SER A 323 32.32 15.41 13.22
N LEU A 324 32.03 14.98 14.44
CA LEU A 324 32.43 15.71 15.68
C LEU A 324 33.91 15.65 15.96
N ALA A 325 34.60 14.63 15.46
CA ALA A 325 36.05 14.49 15.68
C ALA A 325 36.89 15.26 14.62
N VAL A 326 36.32 15.59 13.48
CA VAL A 326 37.00 16.27 12.36
C VAL A 326 36.60 17.74 12.22
N LEU A 327 35.34 18.06 12.49
CA LEU A 327 34.79 19.40 12.27
C LEU A 327 34.42 20.07 13.61
N PRO A 328 34.68 21.39 13.77
CA PRO A 328 34.13 22.14 14.91
C PRO A 328 32.59 22.24 14.77
N LEU A 329 31.87 22.31 15.87
CA LEU A 329 30.43 22.52 15.86
C LEU A 329 30.08 23.92 15.36
N GLU A 330 30.82 24.95 15.82
CA GLU A 330 30.58 26.37 15.51
C GLU A 330 31.73 26.96 14.68
N GLY A 331 31.49 28.10 14.05
CA GLY A 331 32.48 28.85 13.29
C GLY A 331 32.52 28.53 11.80
N PRO A 332 33.41 29.21 11.04
CA PRO A 332 33.56 28.98 9.60
C PRO A 332 33.98 27.54 9.29
N GLY A 333 33.26 26.85 8.42
CA GLY A 333 33.49 25.43 8.14
C GLY A 333 33.03 24.49 9.25
N GLY A 334 32.30 24.99 10.23
CA GLY A 334 31.69 24.19 11.29
C GLY A 334 30.38 23.51 10.85
N ILE A 335 29.99 22.47 11.57
CA ILE A 335 28.86 21.62 11.24
C ILE A 335 27.55 22.43 11.13
N TYR A 336 27.36 23.48 11.98
CA TYR A 336 26.14 24.28 11.97
C TYR A 336 26.01 25.16 10.73
N ASN A 337 27.14 25.60 10.15
CA ASN A 337 27.14 26.44 8.95
C ASN A 337 26.99 25.60 7.67
N ASP A 338 27.69 24.47 7.63
CA ASP A 338 27.74 23.57 6.46
C ASP A 338 26.81 22.35 6.62
N LYS A 339 25.72 22.50 7.38
CA LYS A 339 24.81 21.40 7.78
C LYS A 339 24.26 20.57 6.61
N ASP A 340 24.17 21.15 5.41
CA ASP A 340 23.59 20.49 4.25
C ASP A 340 24.60 19.61 3.49
N VAL A 341 25.92 19.81 3.74
CA VAL A 341 27.03 19.14 3.03
C VAL A 341 28.16 18.69 3.97
N VAL A 342 27.82 18.34 5.20
CA VAL A 342 28.79 17.99 6.27
C VAL A 342 29.81 16.95 5.82
N LEU A 343 29.41 15.92 5.09
CA LEU A 343 30.33 14.85 4.67
C LEU A 343 31.34 15.33 3.62
N ALA A 344 30.96 16.25 2.74
CA ALA A 344 31.90 16.86 1.79
C ALA A 344 32.90 17.75 2.52
N THR A 345 32.44 18.61 3.46
CA THR A 345 33.32 19.45 4.29
C THR A 345 34.24 18.58 5.14
N MET A 346 33.78 17.45 5.69
CA MET A 346 34.59 16.48 6.42
C MET A 346 35.68 15.89 5.51
N GLY A 347 35.36 15.54 4.27
CA GLY A 347 36.32 15.06 3.27
C GLY A 347 37.39 16.10 2.96
N ARG A 348 36.99 17.38 2.80
CA ARG A 348 37.90 18.49 2.55
C ARG A 348 38.92 18.68 3.68
N VAL A 349 38.46 18.61 4.93
CA VAL A 349 39.32 18.77 6.13
C VAL A 349 40.22 17.56 6.31
N ALA A 350 39.70 16.33 6.14
CA ALA A 350 40.42 15.09 6.41
C ALA A 350 41.50 14.78 5.37
N ALA A 351 41.28 15.06 4.09
CA ALA A 351 42.19 14.67 3.03
C ALA A 351 42.31 15.69 1.88
N GLY A 352 41.66 16.85 1.99
CA GLY A 352 41.73 17.91 1.01
C GLY A 352 40.69 17.83 -0.09
N LYS A 353 40.86 18.69 -1.10
CA LYS A 353 39.86 18.95 -2.15
C LYS A 353 39.48 17.73 -2.99
N TRP A 354 40.39 16.81 -3.18
CA TRP A 354 40.13 15.60 -3.97
C TRP A 354 39.08 14.69 -3.31
N LEU A 355 39.15 14.53 -1.97
CA LEU A 355 38.16 13.69 -1.25
C LEU A 355 36.81 14.40 -1.14
N GLU A 356 36.80 15.74 -0.96
CA GLU A 356 35.58 16.55 -1.07
C GLU A 356 34.88 16.32 -2.41
N SER A 357 35.62 16.43 -3.52
CA SER A 357 35.07 16.21 -4.86
C SER A 357 34.56 14.79 -5.07
N TRP A 358 35.31 13.80 -4.59
CA TRP A 358 34.88 12.39 -4.67
C TRP A 358 33.58 12.15 -3.91
N VAL A 359 33.50 12.62 -2.65
CA VAL A 359 32.28 12.49 -1.82
C VAL A 359 31.11 13.25 -2.44
N SER A 360 31.34 14.45 -2.98
CA SER A 360 30.27 15.25 -3.61
C SER A 360 29.70 14.61 -4.86
N ILE A 361 30.55 14.03 -5.72
CA ILE A 361 30.12 13.34 -6.94
C ILE A 361 29.36 12.04 -6.59
N ASP A 362 29.89 11.26 -5.66
CA ASP A 362 29.22 10.04 -5.18
C ASP A 362 27.84 10.38 -4.54
N ALA A 363 27.79 11.41 -3.68
CA ALA A 363 26.56 11.88 -3.07
C ALA A 363 25.53 12.32 -4.13
N PHE A 364 25.96 13.06 -5.16
CA PHE A 364 25.09 13.45 -6.27
C PHE A 364 24.50 12.23 -6.98
N ILE A 365 25.31 11.21 -7.29
CA ILE A 365 24.86 10.00 -7.99
C ILE A 365 23.85 9.21 -7.14
N VAL A 366 24.17 8.96 -5.87
CA VAL A 366 23.30 8.17 -4.97
C VAL A 366 21.99 8.88 -4.70
N LEU A 367 22.03 10.19 -4.41
CA LEU A 367 20.84 11.00 -4.16
C LEU A 367 19.99 11.17 -5.42
N ALA A 368 20.60 11.29 -6.59
CA ALA A 368 19.88 11.28 -7.87
C ALA A 368 19.20 9.91 -8.10
N GLY A 369 19.82 8.80 -7.71
CA GLY A 369 19.19 7.48 -7.65
C GLY A 369 17.95 7.48 -6.74
N GLY A 370 18.01 8.13 -5.57
CA GLY A 370 16.87 8.31 -4.67
C GLY A 370 15.68 9.04 -5.31
N VAL A 371 15.95 9.99 -6.20
CA VAL A 371 14.87 10.63 -7.01
C VAL A 371 14.20 9.59 -7.90
N LEU A 372 14.96 8.76 -8.62
CA LEU A 372 14.41 7.70 -9.49
C LEU A 372 13.58 6.70 -8.68
N THR A 373 14.10 6.24 -7.53
CA THR A 373 13.40 5.32 -6.63
C THR A 373 12.06 5.90 -6.16
N SER A 374 11.99 7.21 -5.91
CA SER A 374 10.73 7.87 -5.54
C SER A 374 9.67 7.80 -6.66
N TYR A 375 10.05 7.96 -7.94
CA TYR A 375 9.15 7.81 -9.09
C TYR A 375 8.67 6.36 -9.26
N VAL A 376 9.54 5.38 -9.07
CA VAL A 376 9.18 3.96 -9.16
C VAL A 376 8.23 3.60 -8.02
N GLY A 377 8.56 3.97 -6.79
CA GLY A 377 7.76 3.67 -5.60
C GLY A 377 6.36 4.28 -5.66
N ILE A 378 6.25 5.57 -6.00
CA ILE A 378 4.95 6.23 -6.12
C ILE A 378 4.10 5.64 -7.25
N THR A 379 4.72 5.29 -8.38
CA THR A 379 3.99 4.70 -9.50
C THR A 379 3.37 3.36 -9.10
N GLY A 380 4.11 2.51 -8.39
CA GLY A 380 3.61 1.26 -7.84
C GLY A 380 2.45 1.47 -6.85
N LEU A 381 2.64 2.37 -5.87
CA LEU A 381 1.61 2.66 -4.86
C LEU A 381 0.34 3.25 -5.48
N VAL A 382 0.44 4.29 -6.29
CA VAL A 382 -0.72 4.98 -6.90
C VAL A 382 -1.45 4.06 -7.88
N ARG A 383 -0.72 3.26 -8.67
CA ARG A 383 -1.29 2.23 -9.54
C ARG A 383 -2.12 1.22 -8.72
N ARG A 384 -1.59 0.74 -7.60
CA ARG A 384 -2.30 -0.16 -6.68
C ARG A 384 -3.58 0.49 -6.14
N LEU A 385 -3.50 1.73 -5.67
CA LEU A 385 -4.65 2.49 -5.17
C LEU A 385 -5.71 2.73 -6.24
N ALA A 386 -5.31 2.98 -7.49
CA ALA A 386 -6.23 3.15 -8.61
C ALA A 386 -6.92 1.83 -8.97
N PHE A 387 -6.21 0.69 -8.97
CA PHE A 387 -6.81 -0.63 -9.12
C PHE A 387 -7.78 -0.96 -7.98
N ASP A 388 -7.47 -0.56 -6.75
CA ASP A 388 -8.33 -0.71 -5.58
C ASP A 388 -9.47 0.31 -5.54
N ARG A 389 -9.59 1.16 -6.57
CA ARG A 389 -10.62 2.20 -6.74
C ARG A 389 -10.61 3.25 -5.62
N VAL A 390 -9.48 3.42 -4.96
CA VAL A 390 -9.23 4.49 -3.98
C VAL A 390 -8.86 5.79 -4.69
N LEU A 391 -8.25 5.69 -5.88
CA LEU A 391 -7.92 6.82 -6.75
C LEU A 391 -8.62 6.68 -8.12
N PRO A 392 -8.70 7.76 -8.92
CA PRO A 392 -9.35 7.75 -10.22
C PRO A 392 -8.75 6.74 -11.20
N ALA A 393 -9.60 6.07 -11.99
CA ALA A 393 -9.18 5.04 -12.93
C ALA A 393 -8.27 5.54 -14.06
N PHE A 394 -8.33 6.84 -14.44
CA PHE A 394 -7.46 7.38 -15.49
C PHE A 394 -5.96 7.25 -15.17
N LEU A 395 -5.61 7.14 -13.87
CA LEU A 395 -4.23 6.93 -13.42
C LEU A 395 -3.68 5.54 -13.79
N THR A 396 -4.55 4.58 -14.10
CA THR A 396 -4.12 3.25 -14.56
C THR A 396 -3.78 3.22 -16.05
N HIS A 397 -4.12 4.27 -16.81
CA HIS A 397 -3.86 4.31 -18.25
C HIS A 397 -2.36 4.36 -18.51
N THR A 398 -1.91 3.45 -19.37
CA THR A 398 -0.52 3.36 -19.77
C THR A 398 -0.27 4.04 -21.11
N ASN A 399 0.95 4.53 -21.30
CA ASN A 399 1.37 5.09 -22.58
C ASN A 399 1.49 3.98 -23.63
N LYS A 400 0.94 4.22 -24.84
CA LYS A 400 0.98 3.28 -25.96
C LYS A 400 2.40 2.98 -26.46
N TRP A 401 3.35 3.89 -26.22
CA TRP A 401 4.74 3.76 -26.72
C TRP A 401 5.58 2.82 -25.86
N ARG A 402 5.49 2.91 -24.51
CA ARG A 402 6.34 2.16 -23.57
C ARG A 402 5.55 1.41 -22.48
N GLY A 403 4.24 1.55 -22.43
CA GLY A 403 3.42 0.93 -21.42
C GLY A 403 3.54 1.54 -20.01
N THR A 404 4.14 2.73 -19.88
CA THR A 404 4.36 3.40 -18.57
C THR A 404 3.16 4.25 -18.16
N ASN A 405 2.96 4.41 -16.83
CA ASN A 405 1.87 5.20 -16.27
C ASN A 405 2.21 6.70 -16.24
N HIS A 406 2.30 7.31 -17.42
CA HIS A 406 2.75 8.69 -17.61
C HIS A 406 1.92 9.74 -16.84
N HIS A 407 0.61 9.52 -16.64
CA HIS A 407 -0.24 10.42 -15.86
C HIS A 407 0.21 10.52 -14.40
N ILE A 408 0.59 9.39 -13.80
CA ILE A 408 1.10 9.35 -12.42
C ILE A 408 2.42 10.11 -12.35
N ILE A 409 3.34 9.83 -13.27
CA ILE A 409 4.68 10.42 -13.29
C ILE A 409 4.62 11.93 -13.47
N LEU A 410 3.80 12.42 -14.42
CA LEU A 410 3.64 13.87 -14.66
C LEU A 410 2.98 14.58 -13.47
N LEU A 411 1.92 14.00 -12.91
CA LEU A 411 1.27 14.56 -11.73
C LEU A 411 2.25 14.64 -10.56
N PHE A 412 3.03 13.58 -10.35
CA PHE A 412 4.02 13.53 -9.28
C PHE A 412 5.14 14.54 -9.48
N PHE A 413 5.64 14.72 -10.72
CA PHE A 413 6.59 15.78 -11.04
C PHE A 413 6.05 17.19 -10.69
N VAL A 414 4.81 17.49 -11.09
CA VAL A 414 4.19 18.80 -10.78
C VAL A 414 4.10 19.03 -9.27
N LEU A 415 3.73 18.00 -8.52
CA LEU A 415 3.64 18.07 -7.06
C LEU A 415 5.02 18.22 -6.41
N GLN A 416 6.04 17.50 -6.88
CA GLN A 416 7.42 17.68 -6.40
C GLN A 416 7.95 19.09 -6.71
N ALA A 417 7.77 19.56 -7.94
CA ALA A 417 8.18 20.90 -8.33
C ALA A 417 7.46 21.98 -7.50
N SER A 418 6.16 21.81 -7.21
CA SER A 418 5.41 22.72 -6.34
C SER A 418 6.00 22.80 -4.94
N LEU A 419 6.42 21.66 -4.39
CA LEU A 419 7.01 21.57 -3.04
C LEU A 419 8.39 22.27 -3.01
N VAL A 420 9.24 22.03 -4.02
CA VAL A 420 10.55 22.69 -4.15
C VAL A 420 10.41 24.20 -4.22
N ILE A 421 9.48 24.68 -5.06
CA ILE A 421 9.26 26.13 -5.27
C ILE A 421 8.65 26.77 -4.01
N LEU A 422 7.62 26.15 -3.42
CA LEU A 422 6.92 26.67 -2.24
C LEU A 422 7.86 26.80 -1.03
N LEU A 423 8.76 25.82 -0.84
CA LEU A 423 9.69 25.78 0.29
C LEU A 423 11.09 26.30 -0.05
N HIS A 424 11.27 26.91 -1.24
CA HIS A 424 12.54 27.50 -1.70
C HIS A 424 13.74 26.54 -1.60
N ALA A 425 13.51 25.24 -1.74
CA ALA A 425 14.51 24.18 -1.56
C ALA A 425 15.26 24.25 -0.19
N ASP A 426 14.59 24.71 0.88
CA ASP A 426 15.15 24.64 2.23
C ASP A 426 15.20 23.19 2.69
N ALA A 427 16.44 22.66 2.81
CA ALA A 427 16.65 21.26 3.13
C ALA A 427 16.08 20.89 4.51
N SER A 428 16.13 21.79 5.50
CA SER A 428 15.62 21.52 6.86
C SER A 428 14.08 21.43 6.86
N VAL A 429 13.41 22.32 6.12
CA VAL A 429 11.95 22.34 6.03
C VAL A 429 11.44 21.12 5.24
N LEU A 430 12.09 20.82 4.10
CA LEU A 430 11.77 19.65 3.28
C LEU A 430 11.98 18.33 4.05
N ALA A 431 13.09 18.22 4.77
CA ALA A 431 13.39 17.10 5.64
C ALA A 431 12.36 16.93 6.77
N GLY A 432 11.85 18.03 7.33
CA GLY A 432 10.81 17.99 8.34
C GLY A 432 9.47 17.51 7.79
N VAL A 433 9.03 17.96 6.60
CA VAL A 433 7.82 17.44 5.92
C VAL A 433 7.96 15.94 5.66
N PHE A 434 9.14 15.51 5.20
CA PHE A 434 9.46 14.10 5.00
C PHE A 434 9.33 13.31 6.31
N THR A 435 9.92 13.80 7.39
CA THR A 435 9.92 13.14 8.69
C THR A 435 8.50 12.92 9.21
N PHE A 436 7.59 13.91 9.10
CA PHE A 436 6.20 13.73 9.52
C PHE A 436 5.48 12.62 8.73
N ALA A 437 5.64 12.60 7.41
CA ALA A 437 5.02 11.58 6.57
C ALA A 437 5.57 10.20 6.86
N PHE A 438 6.89 10.06 6.90
CA PHE A 438 7.60 8.82 7.14
C PHE A 438 7.31 8.21 8.52
N LEU A 439 7.42 9.01 9.60
CA LEU A 439 7.11 8.54 10.95
C LEU A 439 5.63 8.16 11.08
N GLY A 440 4.74 8.88 10.39
CA GLY A 440 3.33 8.52 10.29
C GLY A 440 3.12 7.14 9.64
N VAL A 441 3.83 6.83 8.56
CA VAL A 441 3.81 5.50 7.92
C VAL A 441 4.34 4.44 8.87
N MET A 442 5.46 4.68 9.55
CA MET A 442 6.02 3.74 10.53
C MET A 442 5.06 3.48 11.70
N ALA A 443 4.44 4.53 12.26
CA ALA A 443 3.47 4.39 13.34
C ALA A 443 2.28 3.53 12.92
N LEU A 444 1.73 3.78 11.72
CA LEU A 444 0.63 2.99 11.18
C LEU A 444 1.04 1.56 10.83
N PHE A 445 2.31 1.34 10.46
CA PHE A 445 2.83 -0.01 10.20
C PHE A 445 2.93 -0.82 11.49
N ALA A 446 3.50 -0.24 12.56
CA ALA A 446 3.57 -0.86 13.88
C ALA A 446 2.16 -1.14 14.45
N PHE A 447 1.24 -0.18 14.35
CA PHE A 447 -0.15 -0.35 14.74
C PHE A 447 -0.85 -1.44 13.91
N GLY A 448 -0.63 -1.46 12.61
CA GLY A 448 -1.15 -2.49 11.70
C GLY A 448 -0.63 -3.89 12.05
N CYS A 449 0.66 -4.02 12.43
CA CYS A 449 1.24 -5.28 12.90
C CYS A 449 0.59 -5.76 14.21
N MET A 450 0.32 -4.86 15.16
CA MET A 450 -0.42 -5.21 16.39
C MET A 450 -1.86 -5.67 16.08
N LEU A 451 -2.55 -5.00 15.16
CA LEU A 451 -3.87 -5.42 14.71
C LEU A 451 -3.82 -6.76 13.97
N LEU A 452 -2.76 -7.02 13.21
CA LEU A 452 -2.53 -8.30 12.56
C LEU A 452 -2.44 -9.43 13.59
N LYS A 453 -1.71 -9.21 14.68
CA LYS A 453 -1.60 -10.17 15.79
C LYS A 453 -2.93 -10.44 16.49
N LEU A 454 -3.75 -9.40 16.71
CA LEU A 454 -5.01 -9.50 17.45
C LEU A 454 -6.16 -10.06 16.61
N LYS A 455 -6.24 -9.65 15.33
CA LYS A 455 -7.41 -9.96 14.48
C LYS A 455 -7.14 -11.07 13.48
N ARG A 456 -5.88 -11.37 13.21
CA ARG A 456 -5.44 -12.26 12.12
C ARG A 456 -4.38 -13.24 12.61
N GLU A 457 -4.61 -13.83 13.75
CA GLU A 457 -3.73 -14.86 14.30
C GLU A 457 -3.66 -16.09 13.39
N ASP A 458 -4.75 -16.34 12.66
CA ASP A 458 -4.92 -17.42 11.70
C ASP A 458 -4.05 -17.28 10.43
N ILE A 459 -3.51 -16.09 10.11
CA ILE A 459 -2.59 -15.92 8.98
C ILE A 459 -1.23 -16.53 9.35
N PRO A 460 -0.79 -17.60 8.66
CA PRO A 460 0.53 -18.17 8.91
C PRO A 460 1.63 -17.16 8.58
N ARG A 461 2.63 -17.13 9.43
CA ARG A 461 3.80 -16.25 9.32
C ARG A 461 5.00 -16.93 9.93
N ASP A 462 6.14 -16.77 9.27
CA ASP A 462 7.38 -17.42 9.69
C ASP A 462 8.03 -16.72 10.90
N VAL A 463 7.71 -15.43 11.09
CA VAL A 463 8.30 -14.59 12.13
C VAL A 463 7.20 -13.94 12.98
N HIS A 464 7.42 -13.93 14.29
CA HIS A 464 6.55 -13.27 15.25
C HIS A 464 7.37 -12.20 16.00
N ALA A 465 7.17 -10.93 15.69
CA ALA A 465 7.76 -9.85 16.47
C ALA A 465 7.22 -9.87 17.91
N PRO A 466 8.04 -9.72 18.94
CA PRO A 466 7.54 -9.69 20.30
C PRO A 466 6.66 -8.45 20.53
N TRP A 467 5.63 -8.58 21.38
CA TRP A 467 4.70 -7.48 21.68
C TRP A 467 5.41 -6.22 22.18
N TRP A 468 6.43 -6.40 23.04
CA TRP A 468 7.20 -5.26 23.55
C TRP A 468 7.88 -4.48 22.43
N SER A 469 8.36 -5.16 21.38
CA SER A 469 8.97 -4.51 20.21
C SER A 469 7.96 -3.63 19.46
N CYS A 470 6.73 -4.12 19.26
CA CYS A 470 5.68 -3.37 18.59
C CYS A 470 5.25 -2.15 19.41
N ILE A 471 5.01 -2.32 20.72
CA ILE A 471 4.56 -1.25 21.61
C ILE A 471 5.66 -0.21 21.79
N PHE A 472 6.87 -0.64 22.13
CA PHE A 472 7.99 0.27 22.36
C PHE A 472 8.41 0.98 21.08
N GLY A 473 8.45 0.27 19.93
CA GLY A 473 8.70 0.86 18.63
C GLY A 473 7.68 1.94 18.27
N LEU A 474 6.37 1.67 18.49
CA LEU A 474 5.33 2.67 18.29
C LEU A 474 5.50 3.90 19.19
N VAL A 475 5.78 3.70 20.47
CA VAL A 475 5.99 4.80 21.43
C VAL A 475 7.19 5.65 21.01
N MET A 476 8.30 5.03 20.62
CA MET A 476 9.49 5.75 20.16
C MET A 476 9.22 6.58 18.91
N VAL A 477 8.47 6.05 17.94
CA VAL A 477 8.08 6.80 16.73
C VAL A 477 7.16 7.96 17.07
N LEU A 478 6.20 7.78 17.98
CA LEU A 478 5.31 8.86 18.42
C LEU A 478 6.08 9.95 19.19
N LEU A 479 7.09 9.58 19.98
CA LEU A 479 8.00 10.54 20.61
C LEU A 479 8.81 11.32 19.57
N GLY A 480 9.27 10.65 18.51
CA GLY A 480 9.94 11.31 17.38
C GLY A 480 9.02 12.31 16.67
N LEU A 481 7.76 11.93 16.40
CA LEU A 481 6.73 12.84 15.84
C LEU A 481 6.49 14.04 16.77
N LEU A 482 6.32 13.80 18.06
CA LEU A 482 6.10 14.86 19.03
C LEU A 482 7.27 15.85 19.09
N GLY A 483 8.51 15.35 19.08
CA GLY A 483 9.68 16.20 19.11
C GLY A 483 9.85 17.04 17.83
N ASN A 484 9.56 16.48 16.66
CA ASN A 484 9.54 17.27 15.42
C ASN A 484 8.42 18.32 15.43
N LEU A 485 7.23 17.98 15.95
CA LEU A 485 6.11 18.92 16.07
C LEU A 485 6.43 20.09 17.02
N LEU A 486 7.04 19.80 18.16
CA LEU A 486 7.39 20.81 19.15
C LEU A 486 8.59 21.66 18.72
N GLY A 487 9.56 21.04 18.02
CA GLY A 487 10.77 21.70 17.57
C GLY A 487 10.55 22.69 16.42
N ASP A 488 9.70 22.34 15.47
CA ASP A 488 9.45 23.16 14.28
C ASP A 488 7.96 23.11 13.88
N PRO A 489 7.05 23.74 14.64
CA PRO A 489 5.60 23.65 14.41
C PRO A 489 5.16 24.25 13.05
N ALA A 490 5.92 25.20 12.50
CA ALA A 490 5.63 25.79 11.19
C ALA A 490 5.72 24.75 10.06
N ILE A 491 6.64 23.80 10.16
CA ILE A 491 6.81 22.73 9.17
C ILE A 491 5.58 21.82 9.12
N PHE A 492 4.96 21.58 10.27
CA PHE A 492 3.72 20.80 10.34
C PHE A 492 2.58 21.42 9.50
N THR A 493 2.54 22.75 9.37
CA THR A 493 1.53 23.42 8.54
C THR A 493 1.68 23.04 7.06
N TYR A 494 2.89 23.00 6.54
CA TYR A 494 3.15 22.55 5.16
C TYR A 494 2.79 21.08 4.97
N PHE A 495 3.21 20.22 5.90
CA PHE A 495 2.82 18.81 5.89
C PHE A 495 1.30 18.65 5.90
N ALA A 496 0.60 19.35 6.82
CA ALA A 496 -0.85 19.28 6.96
C ALA A 496 -1.59 19.76 5.69
N LEU A 497 -1.07 20.79 5.00
CA LEU A 497 -1.64 21.27 3.74
C LEU A 497 -1.66 20.15 2.69
N TYR A 498 -0.53 19.51 2.43
CA TYR A 498 -0.45 18.41 1.47
C TYR A 498 -1.27 17.21 1.94
N PHE A 499 -1.21 16.88 3.24
CA PHE A 499 -2.00 15.79 3.81
C PHE A 499 -3.51 15.99 3.61
N VAL A 500 -4.03 17.18 3.88
CA VAL A 500 -5.46 17.49 3.70
C VAL A 500 -5.86 17.41 2.22
N VAL A 501 -5.02 17.89 1.30
CA VAL A 501 -5.31 17.81 -0.14
C VAL A 501 -5.40 16.36 -0.60
N PHE A 502 -4.40 15.53 -0.27
CA PHE A 502 -4.41 14.13 -0.69
C PHE A 502 -5.50 13.31 0.04
N ALA A 503 -5.66 13.50 1.35
CA ALA A 503 -6.68 12.83 2.14
C ALA A 503 -8.09 13.19 1.65
N SER A 504 -8.34 14.46 1.35
CA SER A 504 -9.63 14.92 0.79
C SER A 504 -9.89 14.29 -0.57
N THR A 505 -8.89 14.24 -1.45
CA THR A 505 -9.02 13.59 -2.76
C THR A 505 -9.38 12.12 -2.61
N MET A 506 -8.69 11.39 -1.73
CA MET A 506 -9.00 9.98 -1.47
C MET A 506 -10.38 9.81 -0.83
N PHE A 507 -10.75 10.66 0.14
CA PHE A 507 -12.04 10.61 0.78
C PHE A 507 -13.18 10.86 -0.21
N ILE A 508 -13.05 11.87 -1.07
CA ILE A 508 -14.02 12.16 -2.15
C ILE A 508 -14.17 10.95 -3.07
N MET A 509 -13.06 10.29 -3.42
CA MET A 509 -13.11 9.10 -4.27
C MET A 509 -13.74 7.89 -3.57
N LEU A 510 -13.48 7.69 -2.28
CA LEU A 510 -14.10 6.62 -1.50
C LEU A 510 -15.58 6.84 -1.26
N GLU A 511 -16.02 8.09 -1.07
CA GLU A 511 -17.41 8.44 -0.81
C GLU A 511 -18.15 8.94 -2.09
N ARG A 512 -17.54 8.79 -3.27
CA ARG A 512 -18.08 9.31 -4.53
C ARG A 512 -19.53 8.90 -4.82
N VAL A 513 -19.88 7.66 -4.49
CA VAL A 513 -21.25 7.16 -4.65
C VAL A 513 -22.23 7.90 -3.75
N PHE A 514 -21.85 8.13 -2.49
CA PHE A 514 -22.64 8.89 -1.52
C PHE A 514 -22.80 10.35 -1.96
N ILE A 515 -21.70 10.98 -2.36
CA ILE A 515 -21.70 12.37 -2.85
C ILE A 515 -22.58 12.53 -4.10
N LEU A 516 -22.45 11.60 -5.06
CA LEU A 516 -23.27 11.61 -6.28
C LEU A 516 -24.75 11.40 -5.98
N ARG A 517 -25.11 10.58 -4.99
CA ARG A 517 -26.50 10.40 -4.53
C ARG A 517 -27.06 11.68 -3.90
N ILE A 518 -26.29 12.36 -3.06
CA ILE A 518 -26.67 13.65 -2.49
C ILE A 518 -26.87 14.69 -3.62
N LEU A 519 -25.94 14.76 -4.54
CA LEU A 519 -26.00 15.66 -5.69
C LEU A 519 -27.27 15.37 -6.53
N LEU A 520 -27.56 14.12 -6.80
CA LEU A 520 -28.77 13.70 -7.50
C LEU A 520 -30.03 14.12 -6.75
N TYR A 521 -30.08 13.94 -5.42
CA TYR A 521 -31.19 14.36 -4.58
C TYR A 521 -31.39 15.89 -4.61
N ILE A 522 -30.31 16.67 -4.47
CA ILE A 522 -30.33 18.12 -4.54
C ILE A 522 -30.83 18.59 -5.92
N MET A 523 -30.33 17.99 -7.00
CA MET A 523 -30.79 18.32 -8.36
C MET A 523 -32.25 18.01 -8.58
N GLN A 524 -32.78 16.92 -8.05
CA GLN A 524 -34.19 16.57 -8.11
C GLN A 524 -35.06 17.56 -7.34
N GLN A 525 -34.58 18.09 -6.23
CA GLN A 525 -35.28 19.12 -5.44
C GLN A 525 -35.26 20.51 -6.11
N LEU A 526 -34.09 20.90 -6.62
CA LEU A 526 -33.91 22.23 -7.23
C LEU A 526 -34.54 22.35 -8.63
N PHE A 527 -34.56 21.23 -9.38
CA PHE A 527 -35.10 21.17 -10.75
C PHE A 527 -36.17 20.05 -10.85
N PRO A 528 -37.33 20.20 -10.17
CA PRO A 528 -38.40 19.25 -10.31
C PRO A 528 -38.87 19.24 -11.79
N SER A 529 -38.79 18.10 -12.43
CA SER A 529 -39.29 17.99 -13.81
C SER A 529 -40.81 18.24 -13.84
N ARG A 530 -41.25 19.27 -14.59
CA ARG A 530 -42.66 19.63 -14.78
C ARG A 530 -43.52 18.47 -15.33
N SER A 531 -42.91 17.41 -15.84
CA SER A 531 -43.61 16.26 -16.45
C SER A 531 -44.24 15.30 -15.43
N ALA A 532 -44.05 15.51 -14.12
CA ALA A 532 -44.63 14.62 -13.11
C ALA A 532 -46.05 15.01 -12.65
N ARG A 533 -46.57 16.16 -13.11
CA ARG A 533 -47.88 16.65 -12.69
C ARG A 533 -49.03 16.39 -13.70
N ASP A 534 -48.74 16.27 -15.00
CA ASP A 534 -49.78 16.28 -16.04
C ASP A 534 -49.87 14.99 -16.86
N GLY A 535 -49.16 13.91 -16.58
CA GLY A 535 -49.13 12.72 -17.44
C GLY A 535 -49.35 11.37 -16.77
N ALA A 536 -49.82 11.34 -15.54
CA ALA A 536 -49.91 10.08 -14.78
C ALA A 536 -51.10 9.16 -15.11
N VAL A 537 -52.03 9.58 -15.95
CA VAL A 537 -53.25 8.79 -16.23
C VAL A 537 -53.42 8.36 -17.69
N GLU A 538 -52.95 9.10 -18.69
CA GLU A 538 -53.19 8.77 -20.10
C GLU A 538 -52.17 7.84 -20.77
N ASP A 539 -50.93 7.73 -20.27
CA ASP A 539 -49.85 7.01 -20.96
C ASP A 539 -49.78 5.50 -20.63
N VAL A 540 -50.53 4.99 -19.66
CA VAL A 540 -50.48 3.57 -19.26
C VAL A 540 -51.27 2.68 -20.23
N GLU A 541 -52.29 3.20 -20.87
CA GLU A 541 -53.10 2.45 -21.86
C GLU A 541 -52.49 2.44 -23.28
N ALA A 542 -51.82 3.51 -23.69
CA ALA A 542 -51.14 3.59 -24.99
C ALA A 542 -49.86 2.75 -25.09
N ALA A 543 -49.15 2.50 -23.95
CA ALA A 543 -47.91 1.72 -23.93
C ALA A 543 -48.14 0.19 -24.00
N LYS A 544 -49.35 -0.29 -23.74
CA LYS A 544 -49.71 -1.72 -23.85
C LYS A 544 -49.92 -2.22 -25.26
N SER A 545 -50.13 -1.33 -26.22
CA SER A 545 -50.47 -1.70 -27.59
C SER A 545 -49.28 -1.79 -28.57
N GLN A 546 -48.11 -1.30 -28.19
CA GLN A 546 -46.91 -1.30 -29.05
C GLN A 546 -45.70 -1.93 -28.35
N GLY A 547 -45.61 -3.18 -28.18
CA GLY A 547 -44.50 -4.03 -27.76
C GLY A 547 -43.03 -3.50 -27.75
N LYS A 548 -42.84 -2.21 -27.51
CA LYS A 548 -41.54 -1.56 -27.33
C LYS A 548 -41.36 -1.22 -25.83
N VAL A 549 -40.70 -2.10 -25.10
CA VAL A 549 -40.15 -1.80 -23.79
C VAL A 549 -39.16 -0.65 -23.96
N LYS A 550 -39.62 0.58 -23.83
CA LYS A 550 -38.74 1.74 -23.60
C LYS A 550 -38.31 1.72 -22.14
N ASP A 551 -37.01 1.57 -21.98
CA ASP A 551 -36.30 1.67 -20.69
C ASP A 551 -36.82 2.87 -19.87
N GLY A 552 -37.59 2.57 -18.82
CA GLY A 552 -38.41 3.51 -18.06
C GLY A 552 -37.61 4.40 -17.07
N SER A 553 -36.50 4.99 -17.48
CA SER A 553 -35.78 6.00 -16.69
C SER A 553 -36.29 7.42 -17.01
N ARG A 554 -37.48 7.76 -16.49
CA ARG A 554 -38.00 9.14 -16.45
C ARG A 554 -37.33 9.88 -15.26
N THR A 555 -36.02 10.09 -15.30
CA THR A 555 -35.35 11.04 -14.44
C THR A 555 -35.19 12.36 -15.17
N GLY A 556 -35.82 13.39 -14.64
CA GLY A 556 -35.85 14.74 -15.22
C GLY A 556 -34.45 15.32 -15.45
N ALA A 557 -34.36 16.46 -16.10
CA ALA A 557 -33.18 17.24 -16.47
C ALA A 557 -31.95 16.47 -16.99
N LYS A 558 -31.31 16.91 -18.07
CA LYS A 558 -30.10 16.30 -18.66
C LYS A 558 -29.04 15.91 -17.60
N GLY A 559 -28.86 16.73 -16.55
CA GLY A 559 -27.89 16.48 -15.48
C GLY A 559 -28.20 15.26 -14.60
N GLY A 560 -29.47 14.99 -14.27
CA GLY A 560 -29.85 13.81 -13.49
C GLY A 560 -29.64 12.49 -14.25
N ARG A 561 -29.83 12.48 -15.57
CA ARG A 561 -29.52 11.32 -16.42
C ARG A 561 -28.01 11.04 -16.49
N THR A 562 -27.19 12.08 -16.52
CA THR A 562 -25.73 11.93 -16.51
C THR A 562 -25.25 11.34 -15.20
N ILE A 563 -25.75 11.82 -14.04
CA ILE A 563 -25.36 11.30 -12.72
C ILE A 563 -25.80 9.84 -12.55
N THR A 564 -27.02 9.47 -12.98
CA THR A 564 -27.45 8.06 -12.94
C THR A 564 -26.61 7.16 -13.83
N ALA A 565 -26.22 7.61 -15.01
CA ALA A 565 -25.32 6.87 -15.89
C ALA A 565 -23.93 6.65 -15.24
N VAL A 566 -23.37 7.70 -14.62
CA VAL A 566 -22.10 7.60 -13.88
C VAL A 566 -22.22 6.66 -12.69
N LEU A 567 -23.33 6.68 -11.94
CA LEU A 567 -23.56 5.74 -10.84
C LEU A 567 -23.65 4.30 -11.33
N GLN A 568 -24.31 4.04 -12.46
CA GLN A 568 -24.36 2.71 -13.09
C GLN A 568 -22.97 2.26 -13.53
N GLU A 569 -22.19 3.14 -14.17
CA GLU A 569 -20.82 2.84 -14.58
C GLU A 569 -19.91 2.49 -13.38
N ILE A 570 -20.03 3.20 -12.25
CA ILE A 570 -19.28 2.90 -11.02
C ILE A 570 -19.64 1.52 -10.47
N HIS A 571 -20.91 1.11 -10.55
CA HIS A 571 -21.41 -0.15 -10.01
C HIS A 571 -21.28 -1.34 -10.96
N LEU A 572 -21.00 -1.09 -12.26
CA LEU A 572 -20.95 -2.12 -13.29
C LEU A 572 -19.84 -3.17 -13.11
N PRO A 573 -18.59 -2.78 -12.78
CA PRO A 573 -17.49 -3.73 -12.73
C PRO A 573 -17.70 -4.80 -11.66
N PRO A 574 -17.69 -6.11 -12.04
CA PRO A 574 -17.94 -7.19 -11.11
C PRO A 574 -16.76 -7.43 -10.16
N ILE A 575 -17.07 -8.19 -9.12
CA ILE A 575 -16.10 -8.78 -8.17
C ILE A 575 -16.27 -10.29 -8.25
N VAL A 576 -15.16 -11.01 -8.16
CA VAL A 576 -15.13 -12.48 -8.15
C VAL A 576 -14.83 -12.97 -6.75
N PHE A 577 -15.57 -13.96 -6.27
CA PHE A 577 -15.28 -14.69 -5.05
C PHE A 577 -15.18 -16.18 -5.34
N PHE A 578 -14.01 -16.77 -5.08
CA PHE A 578 -13.81 -18.21 -5.27
C PHE A 578 -14.27 -18.98 -4.04
N ILE A 579 -15.10 -20.00 -4.28
CA ILE A 579 -15.62 -20.90 -3.25
C ILE A 579 -15.33 -22.35 -3.63
N LYS A 580 -14.85 -23.15 -2.67
CA LYS A 580 -14.51 -24.57 -2.90
C LYS A 580 -15.64 -25.51 -2.47
N THR A 581 -16.32 -25.17 -1.39
CA THR A 581 -17.37 -26.00 -0.76
C THR A 581 -18.58 -25.12 -0.42
N PRO A 582 -19.82 -25.68 -0.37
CA PRO A 582 -21.01 -24.94 0.00
C PRO A 582 -20.96 -24.55 1.50
N ASP A 583 -20.45 -23.38 1.81
CA ASP A 583 -20.27 -22.83 3.16
C ASP A 583 -21.03 -21.49 3.28
N LEU A 584 -22.24 -21.54 3.87
CA LEU A 584 -23.12 -20.37 4.07
C LEU A 584 -22.46 -19.23 4.85
N PRO A 585 -21.87 -19.47 6.03
CA PRO A 585 -21.14 -18.46 6.78
C PRO A 585 -20.05 -17.76 5.97
N VAL A 586 -19.28 -18.51 5.22
CA VAL A 586 -18.17 -17.98 4.37
C VAL A 586 -18.69 -17.09 3.27
N LEU A 587 -19.71 -17.53 2.52
CA LEU A 587 -20.31 -16.73 1.45
C LEU A 587 -21.00 -15.48 2.01
N ASN A 588 -21.70 -15.57 3.12
CA ASN A 588 -22.32 -14.40 3.76
C ASN A 588 -21.28 -13.38 4.20
N LYS A 589 -20.17 -13.80 4.79
CA LYS A 589 -19.06 -12.92 5.16
C LYS A 589 -18.46 -12.22 3.94
N ALA A 590 -18.25 -12.95 2.84
CA ALA A 590 -17.78 -12.37 1.59
C ALA A 590 -18.75 -11.32 1.04
N ILE A 591 -20.05 -11.58 1.03
CA ILE A 591 -21.10 -10.64 0.62
C ILE A 591 -21.09 -9.38 1.49
N LEU A 592 -21.01 -9.53 2.81
CA LEU A 592 -20.96 -8.41 3.74
C LEU A 592 -19.70 -7.57 3.57
N TYR A 593 -18.55 -8.23 3.31
CA TYR A 593 -17.31 -7.54 2.99
C TYR A 593 -17.45 -6.69 1.72
N VAL A 594 -17.96 -7.29 0.63
CA VAL A 594 -18.18 -6.58 -0.66
C VAL A 594 -19.11 -5.39 -0.47
N ARG A 595 -20.24 -5.56 0.23
CA ARG A 595 -21.20 -4.48 0.50
C ARG A 595 -20.62 -3.33 1.32
N LYS A 596 -19.69 -3.62 2.23
CA LYS A 596 -19.07 -2.63 3.11
C LYS A 596 -17.90 -1.89 2.46
N ASN A 597 -17.11 -2.59 1.67
CA ASN A 597 -15.80 -2.10 1.22
C ASN A 597 -15.74 -1.82 -0.29
N GLU A 598 -16.71 -2.30 -1.08
CA GLU A 598 -16.64 -2.20 -2.53
C GLU A 598 -17.88 -1.49 -3.11
N HIS A 599 -17.64 -0.71 -4.19
CA HIS A 599 -18.70 -0.01 -4.91
C HIS A 599 -19.11 -0.81 -6.15
N THR A 600 -19.69 -1.98 -5.95
CA THR A 600 -20.20 -2.82 -7.05
C THR A 600 -21.62 -3.30 -6.74
N HIS A 601 -22.38 -3.55 -7.81
CA HIS A 601 -23.63 -4.27 -7.73
C HIS A 601 -23.54 -5.70 -8.29
N ASN A 602 -22.35 -6.15 -8.73
CA ASN A 602 -22.16 -7.43 -9.38
C ASN A 602 -21.11 -8.27 -8.62
N LEU A 603 -21.52 -9.44 -8.16
CA LEU A 603 -20.66 -10.43 -7.50
C LEU A 603 -20.76 -11.75 -8.25
N HIS A 604 -19.65 -12.28 -8.75
CA HIS A 604 -19.56 -13.61 -9.31
C HIS A 604 -18.99 -14.56 -8.26
N VAL A 605 -19.79 -15.52 -7.86
CA VAL A 605 -19.37 -16.65 -7.01
C VAL A 605 -18.86 -17.74 -7.93
N VAL A 606 -17.56 -17.99 -7.91
CA VAL A 606 -16.89 -18.90 -8.84
C VAL A 606 -16.49 -20.18 -8.12
N HIS A 607 -16.92 -21.31 -8.67
CA HIS A 607 -16.46 -22.64 -8.30
C HIS A 607 -15.66 -23.26 -9.44
N VAL A 608 -14.52 -23.89 -9.11
CA VAL A 608 -13.63 -24.51 -10.10
C VAL A 608 -13.62 -26.03 -9.89
N SER A 609 -13.88 -26.78 -10.95
CA SER A 609 -13.80 -28.25 -10.96
C SER A 609 -12.82 -28.73 -12.03
N GLU A 610 -12.09 -29.81 -11.69
CA GLU A 610 -11.11 -30.40 -12.61
C GLU A 610 -11.78 -31.22 -13.74
N ASP A 611 -12.96 -31.78 -13.49
CA ASP A 611 -13.68 -32.57 -14.47
C ASP A 611 -14.38 -31.68 -15.50
N ALA A 612 -14.06 -31.86 -16.78
CA ALA A 612 -14.66 -31.11 -17.89
C ALA A 612 -16.13 -31.55 -18.14
N ASP A 613 -16.45 -32.82 -17.92
CA ASP A 613 -17.75 -33.42 -18.19
C ASP A 613 -18.29 -34.17 -16.98
N LEU A 614 -19.09 -33.46 -16.18
CA LEU A 614 -19.90 -34.10 -15.14
C LEU A 614 -21.07 -34.90 -15.75
N GLU A 615 -21.38 -34.74 -17.06
CA GLU A 615 -22.57 -35.29 -17.72
C GLU A 615 -22.29 -36.45 -18.68
N GLU A 616 -21.07 -36.63 -19.23
CA GLU A 616 -20.78 -37.69 -20.18
C GLU A 616 -20.12 -38.93 -19.56
N HIS A 617 -20.65 -40.09 -19.95
CA HIS A 617 -20.11 -41.39 -19.67
C HIS A 617 -18.83 -41.61 -20.51
N SER A 618 -17.68 -41.28 -20.02
CA SER A 618 -16.40 -41.71 -20.63
C SER A 618 -16.23 -43.21 -20.40
N SER A 619 -16.01 -43.92 -21.49
CA SER A 619 -15.84 -45.39 -21.54
C SER A 619 -14.47 -45.91 -21.06
N ALA A 620 -13.76 -45.18 -20.23
CA ALA A 620 -12.56 -45.64 -19.52
C ALA A 620 -12.96 -46.32 -18.21
N GLU A 621 -12.19 -47.29 -17.72
CA GLU A 621 -12.39 -47.95 -16.44
C GLU A 621 -12.48 -46.94 -15.30
N VAL A 622 -13.71 -46.59 -14.92
CA VAL A 622 -13.99 -45.66 -13.84
C VAL A 622 -14.05 -46.44 -12.56
N THR A 623 -13.21 -46.12 -11.59
CA THR A 623 -13.24 -46.75 -10.26
C THR A 623 -14.48 -46.28 -9.48
N GLU A 624 -14.98 -47.12 -8.55
CA GLU A 624 -16.08 -46.74 -7.64
C GLU A 624 -15.78 -45.44 -6.88
N ALA A 625 -14.52 -45.19 -6.53
CA ALA A 625 -14.06 -43.98 -5.87
C ALA A 625 -14.23 -42.74 -6.79
N ASP A 626 -13.99 -42.87 -8.09
CA ASP A 626 -14.19 -41.77 -9.06
C ASP A 626 -15.66 -41.46 -9.24
N VAL A 627 -16.52 -42.47 -9.26
CA VAL A 627 -17.99 -42.28 -9.33
C VAL A 627 -18.49 -41.52 -8.09
N GLN A 628 -18.07 -41.94 -6.88
CA GLN A 628 -18.44 -41.25 -5.64
C GLN A 628 -17.91 -39.81 -5.60
N ARG A 629 -16.67 -39.59 -6.04
CA ARG A 629 -16.11 -38.23 -6.13
C ARG A 629 -16.90 -37.32 -7.06
N ARG A 630 -17.24 -37.79 -8.27
CA ARG A 630 -18.05 -37.05 -9.24
C ARG A 630 -19.47 -36.79 -8.73
N GLN A 631 -20.08 -37.75 -8.04
CA GLN A 631 -21.41 -37.55 -7.46
C GLN A 631 -21.38 -36.50 -6.35
N LEU A 632 -20.39 -36.52 -5.44
CA LEU A 632 -20.22 -35.53 -4.39
C LEU A 632 -19.96 -34.14 -4.98
N GLU A 633 -19.22 -34.05 -6.07
CA GLU A 633 -18.94 -32.77 -6.74
C GLU A 633 -20.18 -32.19 -7.40
N ARG A 634 -21.04 -33.02 -8.03
CA ARG A 634 -22.35 -32.62 -8.56
C ARG A 634 -23.26 -32.08 -7.44
N GLU A 635 -23.34 -32.78 -6.32
CA GLU A 635 -24.13 -32.33 -5.18
C GLU A 635 -23.61 -31.02 -4.62
N ASN A 636 -22.30 -30.84 -4.49
CA ASN A 636 -21.69 -29.58 -4.05
C ASN A 636 -21.99 -28.41 -5.00
N VAL A 637 -21.95 -28.65 -6.32
CA VAL A 637 -22.25 -27.62 -7.33
C VAL A 637 -23.70 -27.15 -7.25
N GLU A 638 -24.64 -28.09 -7.08
CA GLU A 638 -26.06 -27.77 -6.96
C GLU A 638 -26.36 -27.03 -5.64
N ASP A 639 -25.77 -27.48 -4.52
CA ASP A 639 -25.89 -26.82 -3.23
C ASP A 639 -25.32 -25.37 -3.27
N MET A 640 -24.19 -25.17 -3.95
CA MET A 640 -23.62 -23.83 -4.13
C MET A 640 -24.49 -22.94 -5.02
N ARG A 641 -25.10 -23.50 -6.04
CA ARG A 641 -26.03 -22.80 -6.91
C ARG A 641 -27.26 -22.34 -6.16
N GLU A 642 -27.89 -23.25 -5.38
CA GLU A 642 -29.06 -22.91 -4.56
C GLU A 642 -28.70 -21.87 -3.48
N MET A 643 -27.58 -22.05 -2.78
CA MET A 643 -27.07 -21.10 -1.80
C MET A 643 -26.87 -19.72 -2.41
N THR A 644 -26.27 -19.63 -3.58
CA THR A 644 -26.03 -18.35 -4.28
C THR A 644 -27.36 -17.67 -4.63
N ARG A 645 -28.33 -18.44 -5.09
CA ARG A 645 -29.69 -17.94 -5.40
C ARG A 645 -30.40 -17.40 -4.16
N VAL A 646 -30.29 -18.08 -3.03
CA VAL A 646 -30.85 -17.60 -1.75
C VAL A 646 -30.27 -16.26 -1.34
N PHE A 647 -28.94 -16.11 -1.46
CA PHE A 647 -28.29 -14.85 -1.15
C PHE A 647 -28.59 -13.75 -2.16
N ASP A 648 -28.75 -14.06 -3.44
CA ASP A 648 -29.17 -13.07 -4.44
C ASP A 648 -30.56 -12.49 -4.09
N LEU A 649 -31.50 -13.35 -3.66
CA LEU A 649 -32.82 -12.90 -3.20
C LEU A 649 -32.74 -12.12 -1.86
N THR A 650 -31.86 -12.50 -0.95
CA THR A 650 -31.70 -11.88 0.36
C THR A 650 -31.06 -10.48 0.26
N TYR A 651 -30.17 -10.29 -0.70
CA TYR A 651 -29.44 -9.01 -0.91
C TYR A 651 -29.81 -8.31 -2.23
N PRO A 652 -31.03 -7.75 -2.37
CA PRO A 652 -31.56 -7.26 -3.66
C PRO A 652 -30.77 -6.11 -4.30
N LYS A 653 -29.86 -5.47 -3.58
CA LYS A 653 -28.96 -4.42 -4.09
C LYS A 653 -27.67 -4.96 -4.71
N LEU A 654 -27.50 -6.27 -4.71
CA LEU A 654 -26.34 -6.95 -5.27
C LEU A 654 -26.84 -8.07 -6.18
N LYS A 655 -26.36 -8.10 -7.43
CA LYS A 655 -26.54 -9.23 -8.36
C LYS A 655 -25.49 -10.27 -8.00
N ILE A 656 -25.89 -11.48 -7.65
CA ILE A 656 -24.98 -12.55 -7.30
C ILE A 656 -25.10 -13.67 -8.33
N ASP A 657 -24.13 -13.73 -9.25
CA ASP A 657 -24.05 -14.76 -10.27
C ASP A 657 -23.28 -15.97 -9.75
N PHE A 658 -23.72 -17.17 -10.11
CA PHE A 658 -22.96 -18.40 -9.90
C PHE A 658 -22.24 -18.79 -11.19
N VAL A 659 -20.91 -18.93 -11.13
CA VAL A 659 -20.09 -19.31 -12.27
C VAL A 659 -19.36 -20.62 -11.96
N HIS A 660 -19.73 -21.67 -12.66
CA HIS A 660 -19.05 -22.97 -12.56
C HIS A 660 -18.01 -23.08 -13.68
N VAL A 661 -16.75 -23.18 -13.30
CA VAL A 661 -15.59 -23.31 -14.20
C VAL A 661 -15.14 -24.75 -14.20
N CYS A 662 -15.14 -25.37 -15.39
CA CYS A 662 -14.86 -26.79 -15.57
C CYS A 662 -13.58 -27.01 -16.41
N GLY A 663 -12.87 -28.12 -16.11
CA GLY A 663 -11.74 -28.57 -16.93
C GLY A 663 -10.38 -27.97 -16.54
N SER A 664 -10.25 -27.44 -15.32
CA SER A 664 -8.97 -26.94 -14.82
C SER A 664 -8.86 -27.04 -13.31
N SER A 665 -7.63 -27.17 -12.81
CA SER A 665 -7.29 -26.97 -11.41
C SER A 665 -7.17 -25.48 -11.10
N PHE A 666 -7.37 -25.11 -9.83
CA PHE A 666 -7.20 -23.73 -9.38
C PHE A 666 -5.71 -23.37 -9.30
N ASP A 667 -5.22 -22.66 -10.31
CA ASP A 667 -3.84 -22.19 -10.43
C ASP A 667 -3.75 -20.71 -10.90
N THR A 668 -2.53 -20.19 -10.98
CA THR A 668 -2.26 -18.81 -11.42
C THR A 668 -2.71 -18.58 -12.87
N ALA A 669 -2.55 -19.57 -13.75
CA ALA A 669 -2.93 -19.45 -15.14
C ALA A 669 -4.45 -19.35 -15.28
N LEU A 670 -5.20 -20.13 -14.50
CA LEU A 670 -6.66 -20.04 -14.46
C LEU A 670 -7.15 -18.66 -13.98
N VAL A 671 -6.53 -18.10 -12.92
CA VAL A 671 -6.90 -16.76 -12.42
C VAL A 671 -6.67 -15.70 -13.50
N HIS A 672 -5.54 -15.77 -14.21
CA HIS A 672 -5.26 -14.84 -15.30
C HIS A 672 -6.22 -15.03 -16.50
N TRP A 673 -6.51 -16.27 -16.86
CA TRP A 673 -7.49 -16.56 -17.90
C TRP A 673 -8.88 -16.02 -17.52
N LEU A 674 -9.34 -16.27 -16.30
CA LEU A 674 -10.60 -15.72 -15.77
C LEU A 674 -10.61 -14.20 -15.73
N SER A 675 -9.47 -13.58 -15.47
CA SER A 675 -9.32 -12.12 -15.49
C SER A 675 -9.63 -11.55 -16.87
N GLU A 676 -9.15 -12.21 -17.93
CA GLU A 676 -9.41 -11.81 -19.32
C GLU A 676 -10.87 -12.11 -19.72
N GLU A 677 -11.37 -13.30 -19.39
CA GLU A 677 -12.71 -13.77 -19.77
C GLU A 677 -13.83 -12.97 -19.09
N LEU A 678 -13.73 -12.79 -17.77
CA LEU A 678 -14.71 -12.03 -16.98
C LEU A 678 -14.44 -10.52 -16.97
N ARG A 679 -13.35 -10.07 -17.59
CA ARG A 679 -12.89 -8.67 -17.58
C ARG A 679 -12.79 -8.09 -16.17
N VAL A 680 -12.27 -8.90 -15.24
CA VAL A 680 -12.08 -8.56 -13.84
C VAL A 680 -10.61 -8.58 -13.52
N GLN A 681 -10.09 -7.51 -12.96
CA GLN A 681 -8.69 -7.46 -12.52
C GLN A 681 -8.45 -8.51 -11.43
N PRO A 682 -7.29 -9.21 -11.39
CA PRO A 682 -6.98 -10.21 -10.35
C PRO A 682 -7.12 -9.67 -8.91
N ASN A 683 -6.80 -8.40 -8.68
CA ASN A 683 -6.97 -7.76 -7.37
C ASN A 683 -8.44 -7.51 -6.96
N MET A 684 -9.41 -7.71 -7.87
CA MET A 684 -10.84 -7.74 -7.61
C MET A 684 -11.38 -9.16 -7.50
N MET A 685 -10.50 -10.15 -7.50
CA MET A 685 -10.81 -11.54 -7.23
C MET A 685 -10.44 -11.88 -5.81
N PHE A 686 -11.32 -12.56 -5.11
CA PHE A 686 -11.21 -12.83 -3.70
C PHE A 686 -11.28 -14.34 -3.45
N ILE A 687 -10.42 -14.80 -2.54
CA ILE A 687 -10.45 -16.17 -2.03
C ILE A 687 -10.65 -16.16 -0.52
N ARG A 688 -11.18 -17.25 0.02
CA ARG A 688 -11.04 -17.54 1.45
C ARG A 688 -9.57 -17.80 1.73
N GLN A 689 -9.12 -17.43 2.93
CA GLN A 689 -7.76 -17.72 3.35
C GLN A 689 -7.43 -19.19 3.18
N PRO A 690 -6.37 -19.53 2.41
CA PRO A 690 -5.91 -20.91 2.29
C PRO A 690 -5.27 -21.38 3.60
N GLY A 691 -5.28 -22.70 3.83
CA GLY A 691 -4.56 -23.31 4.97
C GLY A 691 -3.05 -23.06 4.89
N THR A 692 -2.36 -23.33 5.99
CA THR A 692 -0.96 -22.98 6.27
C THR A 692 0.09 -23.35 5.21
N LYS A 693 -0.21 -24.27 4.30
CA LYS A 693 0.77 -24.77 3.31
C LYS A 693 0.83 -23.97 1.99
N HIS A 694 -0.07 -23.02 1.73
CA HIS A 694 -0.24 -22.44 0.40
C HIS A 694 -0.19 -20.91 0.33
N ILE A 695 0.29 -20.22 1.37
CA ILE A 695 0.25 -18.73 1.43
C ILE A 695 1.14 -18.09 0.38
N HIS A 696 2.33 -18.65 0.12
CA HIS A 696 3.22 -18.10 -0.91
C HIS A 696 2.64 -18.19 -2.33
N GLN A 697 1.69 -19.11 -2.56
CA GLN A 697 0.99 -19.24 -3.84
C GLN A 697 -0.10 -18.16 -4.01
N VAL A 698 -0.67 -17.62 -2.92
CA VAL A 698 -1.71 -16.59 -3.00
C VAL A 698 -1.15 -15.25 -3.50
N ALA A 699 0.05 -14.88 -3.09
CA ALA A 699 0.72 -13.68 -3.61
C ALA A 699 0.94 -13.78 -5.13
N ALA A 700 1.38 -14.95 -5.61
CA ALA A 700 1.57 -15.21 -7.03
C ALA A 700 0.26 -15.18 -7.85
N LEU A 701 -0.90 -15.44 -7.20
CA LEU A 701 -2.22 -15.34 -7.84
C LEU A 701 -2.68 -13.90 -8.07
N GLY A 702 -2.11 -12.91 -7.38
CA GLY A 702 -2.54 -11.51 -7.43
C GLY A 702 -3.96 -11.25 -6.87
N VAL A 703 -4.58 -12.25 -6.25
CA VAL A 703 -5.94 -12.18 -5.68
C VAL A 703 -5.90 -11.69 -4.23
N ARG A 704 -7.04 -11.18 -3.75
CA ARG A 704 -7.19 -10.77 -2.35
C ARG A 704 -7.75 -11.89 -1.50
N VAL A 705 -7.32 -11.93 -0.25
CA VAL A 705 -7.86 -12.84 0.75
C VAL A 705 -8.95 -12.13 1.54
N ILE A 706 -10.19 -12.65 1.51
CA ILE A 706 -11.21 -12.27 2.47
C ILE A 706 -11.04 -13.11 3.71
N THR A 707 -10.66 -12.44 4.77
CA THR A 707 -10.58 -13.03 6.09
C THR A 707 -11.76 -12.51 6.90
N GLY A 708 -12.60 -13.39 7.34
CA GLY A 708 -13.86 -13.09 8.03
C GLY A 708 -13.71 -12.61 9.43
#